data_8322bfec3a0a5adc44c9d6bd874671b4
#
_entry.id   8322bfec3a0a5adc44c9d6bd874671b4
#
_cell.length_a   1.000
_cell.length_b   1.000
_cell.length_c   1.000
_cell.angle_alpha   90.00
_cell.angle_beta   90.00
_cell.angle_gamma   90.00
#
_symmetry.space_group_name_H-M   'P 1'
#
loop_
_entity.id
_entity.type
_entity.pdbx_description
1 polymer ?
#
loop_
_entity_poly.entity_id
_entity_poly.type
_entity_poly.pdbx_seq_one_letter_code
_entity_poly.pdbx_strand_id
1 'polypeptide(L)'
;MSANFFYERLGYEQLIKCSDIPVSNPEYQELGEIGADKVYFSGDFPAILFKEVSVFNADALQQISEIQYKAWNYRKVMFLFVVSDTEIRIYNCYEKPKYLKPDADFNLELKPYEIFESKKTDKANLNILVELFSRVGVDCGLIWTSDYGIREKVNIQSRIDRFLVQSLVETAELLNKDIKNKGIIHGLLMRSLFILYLEDKGAAQEAGLYEKIKKGAKSYFDILEDVGATYRLFTELHKHFNGNVFPVIENEQQFVTEKHLRKIKACFTDGDISDNPKLFEWRIFNFNFIQIELLSEVYENFLGELISKKEKGQFYTPYPLVELILNDKLPTTKNEKEYNIKILDPACGSGIFLVEGYRRLIRRWKNAHPNKNISFAELKDILINNIFGIEIDSLAIKVTAFSLYLALVEQLDPKTLWIQKEYTLPYLINNPQDNSIKNKEGDNLWCNDTIGEIDANKFVKADLVIGNPPFGTEGIDLPIKKYLESRNYAQEKVLAFLDKAVQFANDNGQIALIFNTKVLTNTNKKYQTFRKWLFNETYVEKVYNLSIFRKAKKDFGGQLFNSAVVPISIVYYRKSKPENISETIEYCAPKTYVKSNVIDGLVIDSTDIKFLPRHECQKSDTKIWKIGMWGNLQDFNLIMNLNNSKSNIDLNSYFEQNNWISGAGLNGDSQHKDFVPTPIIATRAINRYYTPDNFAMPNSDYYRKINNSLFVPPFVIPQIRNYAPNMIQKRKES
;
A
#
# COMPACT_ATOMS: atom_id res chain seq x y z
N MET A 1 -13.54 33.01 24.43
CA MET A 1 -12.58 32.64 25.51
C MET A 1 -12.62 31.17 25.92
N SER A 2 -13.37 30.32 25.34
CA SER A 2 -13.71 29.02 25.94
C SER A 2 -13.30 27.80 25.09
N ALA A 3 -13.27 27.89 23.80
CA ALA A 3 -12.68 26.86 22.95
C ALA A 3 -11.18 26.62 23.30
N ASN A 4 -10.49 27.66 23.76
CA ASN A 4 -9.12 27.57 24.25
C ASN A 4 -8.91 26.57 25.38
N PHE A 5 -9.91 26.35 26.25
CA PHE A 5 -9.76 25.42 27.39
C PHE A 5 -9.42 23.99 26.93
N PHE A 6 -10.17 23.46 25.93
CA PHE A 6 -9.94 22.10 25.46
C PHE A 6 -8.66 22.02 24.61
N TYR A 7 -8.37 23.04 23.82
CA TYR A 7 -7.11 23.10 23.06
C TYR A 7 -5.88 23.09 23.97
N GLU A 8 -5.86 23.96 24.99
CA GLU A 8 -4.78 24.00 25.98
C GLU A 8 -4.67 22.68 26.74
N ARG A 9 -5.81 22.12 27.20
CA ARG A 9 -5.81 20.89 27.99
C ARG A 9 -5.32 19.67 27.22
N LEU A 10 -5.62 19.60 25.91
CA LEU A 10 -5.20 18.51 25.01
C LEU A 10 -3.86 18.79 24.30
N GLY A 11 -3.31 20.00 24.47
CA GLY A 11 -2.00 20.38 23.89
C GLY A 11 -2.04 20.73 22.41
N TYR A 12 -3.20 21.14 21.86
CA TYR A 12 -3.36 21.55 20.45
C TYR A 12 -3.33 23.09 20.29
N GLU A 13 -2.23 23.72 20.66
CA GLU A 13 -2.08 25.17 20.59
C GLU A 13 -1.74 25.68 19.19
N GLN A 14 -1.09 24.85 18.37
CA GLN A 14 -0.66 25.21 17.02
C GLN A 14 -1.42 24.39 15.97
N LEU A 15 -2.57 24.91 15.55
CA LEU A 15 -3.40 24.32 14.53
C LEU A 15 -3.36 25.17 13.24
N ILE A 16 -3.38 24.51 12.10
CA ILE A 16 -3.51 25.16 10.81
C ILE A 16 -5.01 25.37 10.53
N LYS A 17 -5.40 26.60 10.18
CA LYS A 17 -6.77 26.83 9.71
C LYS A 17 -6.96 26.16 8.36
N CYS A 18 -8.07 25.49 8.18
CA CYS A 18 -8.38 24.84 6.90
C CYS A 18 -8.43 25.84 5.74
N SER A 19 -8.86 27.09 6.01
CA SER A 19 -8.83 28.21 5.04
C SER A 19 -7.43 28.64 4.62
N ASP A 20 -6.43 28.39 5.42
CA ASP A 20 -5.04 28.85 5.22
C ASP A 20 -4.19 27.76 4.53
N ILE A 21 -4.76 26.61 4.26
CA ILE A 21 -4.09 25.55 3.50
C ILE A 21 -3.88 26.05 2.07
N PRO A 22 -2.63 26.15 1.61
CA PRO A 22 -2.36 26.71 0.30
C PRO A 22 -3.04 25.92 -0.81
N VAL A 23 -3.80 26.59 -1.65
CA VAL A 23 -4.35 26.00 -2.91
C VAL A 23 -3.22 25.44 -3.79
N SER A 24 -1.99 25.87 -3.56
CA SER A 24 -0.78 25.37 -4.23
C SER A 24 -0.32 23.98 -3.74
N ASN A 25 -0.91 23.44 -2.66
CA ASN A 25 -0.65 22.07 -2.23
C ASN A 25 -1.85 21.19 -2.58
N PRO A 26 -1.87 20.58 -3.80
CA PRO A 26 -3.02 19.81 -4.28
C PRO A 26 -3.33 18.58 -3.41
N GLU A 27 -2.37 18.12 -2.61
CA GLU A 27 -2.54 16.97 -1.73
C GLU A 27 -3.51 17.23 -0.56
N TYR A 28 -3.67 18.50 -0.18
CA TYR A 28 -4.49 18.89 0.97
C TYR A 28 -5.59 19.89 0.61
N GLN A 29 -5.80 20.14 -0.68
CA GLN A 29 -6.79 21.13 -1.14
C GLN A 29 -8.19 20.76 -0.64
N GLU A 30 -8.54 19.49 -0.65
CA GLU A 30 -9.85 19.01 -0.22
C GLU A 30 -10.12 19.28 1.27
N LEU A 31 -9.09 19.40 2.12
CA LEU A 31 -9.27 19.74 3.54
C LEU A 31 -9.97 21.07 3.74
N GLY A 32 -9.71 22.06 2.87
CA GLY A 32 -10.38 23.37 2.89
C GLY A 32 -11.88 23.27 2.58
N GLU A 33 -12.31 22.25 1.84
CA GLU A 33 -13.68 22.06 1.38
C GLU A 33 -14.50 21.13 2.29
N ILE A 34 -13.86 20.43 3.23
CA ILE A 34 -14.53 19.52 4.17
C ILE A 34 -15.50 20.30 5.08
N GLY A 35 -15.17 21.54 5.44
CA GLY A 35 -16.01 22.40 6.28
C GLY A 35 -15.61 22.42 7.76
N ALA A 36 -14.47 21.81 8.09
CA ALA A 36 -13.84 21.97 9.41
C ALA A 36 -13.13 23.32 9.52
N ASP A 37 -12.90 23.80 10.75
CA ASP A 37 -12.27 25.10 10.98
C ASP A 37 -10.74 24.98 10.99
N LYS A 38 -10.21 23.91 11.60
CA LYS A 38 -8.75 23.71 11.77
C LYS A 38 -8.38 22.24 11.58
N VAL A 39 -7.12 22.00 11.28
CA VAL A 39 -6.55 20.66 11.14
C VAL A 39 -5.25 20.52 11.94
N TYR A 40 -5.05 19.37 12.54
CA TYR A 40 -3.81 18.93 13.16
C TYR A 40 -3.11 17.91 12.30
N PHE A 41 -1.83 18.16 12.02
CA PHE A 41 -0.95 17.23 11.33
C PHE A 41 -0.06 16.51 12.34
N SER A 42 -0.10 15.18 12.36
CA SER A 42 0.88 14.35 13.05
C SER A 42 1.98 13.99 12.04
N GLY A 43 3.11 14.69 12.11
CA GLY A 43 4.07 14.73 11.01
C GLY A 43 3.46 15.38 9.77
N ASP A 44 3.49 14.68 8.64
CA ASP A 44 2.91 15.13 7.38
C ASP A 44 1.45 14.65 7.18
N PHE A 45 0.86 13.95 8.16
CA PHE A 45 -0.48 13.39 8.05
C PHE A 45 -1.54 14.27 8.71
N PRO A 46 -2.63 14.64 8.00
CA PRO A 46 -3.78 15.35 8.56
C PRO A 46 -4.57 14.38 9.46
N ALA A 47 -4.21 14.31 10.75
CA ALA A 47 -4.72 13.30 11.65
C ALA A 47 -6.09 13.65 12.23
N ILE A 48 -6.31 14.92 12.58
CA ILE A 48 -7.50 15.37 13.31
C ILE A 48 -8.03 16.67 12.72
N LEU A 49 -9.33 16.70 12.46
CA LEU A 49 -10.08 17.93 12.14
C LEU A 49 -10.70 18.52 13.41
N PHE A 50 -10.82 19.84 13.45
CA PHE A 50 -11.46 20.57 14.53
C PHE A 50 -12.62 21.41 13.98
N LYS A 51 -13.77 21.33 14.66
CA LYS A 51 -14.95 22.18 14.40
C LYS A 51 -15.36 22.85 15.69
N GLU A 52 -15.55 24.16 15.65
CA GLU A 52 -16.07 24.94 16.78
C GLU A 52 -17.56 25.16 16.61
N VAL A 53 -18.31 24.90 17.66
CA VAL A 53 -19.76 25.14 17.71
C VAL A 53 -20.11 25.89 19.00
N SER A 54 -21.13 26.73 18.96
CA SER A 54 -21.61 27.41 20.17
C SER A 54 -22.36 26.44 21.10
N VAL A 55 -23.15 25.56 20.51
CA VAL A 55 -23.96 24.57 21.22
C VAL A 55 -24.25 23.39 20.27
N PHE A 56 -24.41 22.20 20.81
CA PHE A 56 -24.79 21.01 20.04
C PHE A 56 -26.33 20.97 19.81
N ASN A 57 -26.82 21.82 18.91
CA ASN A 57 -28.19 21.81 18.43
C ASN A 57 -28.33 21.05 17.10
N ALA A 58 -29.55 20.95 16.56
CA ALA A 58 -29.81 20.22 15.33
C ALA A 58 -28.96 20.72 14.13
N ASP A 59 -28.83 22.04 13.98
CA ASP A 59 -28.06 22.64 12.88
C ASP A 59 -26.56 22.30 13.00
N ALA A 60 -26.00 22.37 14.22
CA ALA A 60 -24.62 21.99 14.46
C ALA A 60 -24.38 20.49 14.17
N LEU A 61 -25.32 19.62 14.60
CA LEU A 61 -25.21 18.18 14.37
C LEU A 61 -25.35 17.84 12.88
N GLN A 62 -26.16 18.57 12.12
CA GLN A 62 -26.24 18.42 10.67
C GLN A 62 -24.90 18.79 10.01
N GLN A 63 -24.29 19.91 10.38
CA GLN A 63 -22.96 20.30 9.88
C GLN A 63 -21.91 19.25 10.23
N ILE A 64 -21.93 18.71 11.45
CA ILE A 64 -21.02 17.65 11.90
C ILE A 64 -21.17 16.39 11.02
N SER A 65 -22.41 16.00 10.73
CA SER A 65 -22.70 14.87 9.84
C SER A 65 -22.12 15.07 8.44
N GLU A 66 -22.26 16.26 7.87
CA GLU A 66 -21.70 16.60 6.56
C GLU A 66 -20.16 16.58 6.56
N ILE A 67 -19.55 17.13 7.61
CA ILE A 67 -18.08 17.11 7.78
C ILE A 67 -17.59 15.67 7.92
N GLN A 68 -18.26 14.83 8.73
CA GLN A 68 -17.90 13.42 8.90
C GLN A 68 -18.02 12.65 7.59
N TYR A 69 -19.09 12.89 6.81
CA TYR A 69 -19.28 12.29 5.49
C TYR A 69 -18.13 12.65 4.52
N LYS A 70 -17.76 13.93 4.44
CA LYS A 70 -16.66 14.40 3.61
C LYS A 70 -15.30 13.87 4.09
N ALA A 71 -15.06 13.87 5.41
CA ALA A 71 -13.85 13.34 6.01
C ALA A 71 -13.69 11.82 5.78
N TRP A 72 -14.78 11.06 5.84
CA TRP A 72 -14.78 9.63 5.50
C TRP A 72 -14.39 9.41 4.04
N ASN A 73 -14.94 10.21 3.11
CA ASN A 73 -14.59 10.15 1.70
C ASN A 73 -13.13 10.57 1.43
N TYR A 74 -12.59 11.50 2.24
CA TYR A 74 -11.20 11.93 2.15
C TYR A 74 -10.20 10.88 2.68
N ARG A 75 -10.63 9.96 3.57
CA ARG A 75 -9.87 8.83 4.11
C ARG A 75 -8.76 9.16 5.12
N LYS A 76 -7.96 10.21 4.91
CA LYS A 76 -6.72 10.43 5.68
C LYS A 76 -6.94 10.86 7.13
N VAL A 77 -8.06 11.50 7.43
CA VAL A 77 -8.39 11.99 8.78
C VAL A 77 -8.97 10.90 9.64
N MET A 78 -8.42 10.72 10.84
CA MET A 78 -8.89 9.71 11.80
C MET A 78 -10.07 10.18 12.63
N PHE A 79 -10.02 11.42 13.11
CA PHE A 79 -11.01 11.96 14.05
C PHE A 79 -11.44 13.38 13.69
N LEU A 80 -12.69 13.67 14.02
CA LEU A 80 -13.24 15.01 14.05
C LEU A 80 -13.52 15.41 15.50
N PHE A 81 -12.82 16.41 16.00
CA PHE A 81 -13.04 17.00 17.32
C PHE A 81 -13.99 18.19 17.19
N VAL A 82 -15.13 18.10 17.82
CA VAL A 82 -16.10 19.19 17.86
C VAL A 82 -16.10 19.80 19.26
N VAL A 83 -15.80 21.08 19.32
CA VAL A 83 -15.55 21.80 20.58
C VAL A 83 -16.57 22.90 20.77
N SER A 84 -17.21 22.91 21.93
CA SER A 84 -18.04 24.02 22.41
C SER A 84 -17.42 24.63 23.67
N ASP A 85 -18.08 25.64 24.21
CA ASP A 85 -17.66 26.30 25.46
C ASP A 85 -17.73 25.38 26.69
N THR A 86 -18.57 24.36 26.62
CA THR A 86 -18.90 23.49 27.75
C THR A 86 -18.53 22.05 27.60
N GLU A 87 -18.41 21.56 26.35
CA GLU A 87 -18.13 20.15 26.08
C GLU A 87 -17.34 19.94 24.79
N ILE A 88 -16.67 18.80 24.71
CA ILE A 88 -16.01 18.29 23.51
C ILE A 88 -16.61 16.95 23.12
N ARG A 89 -16.81 16.74 21.82
CA ARG A 89 -17.21 15.46 21.24
C ARG A 89 -16.24 15.06 20.13
N ILE A 90 -15.85 13.79 20.13
CA ILE A 90 -14.90 13.22 19.18
C ILE A 90 -15.61 12.18 18.32
N TYR A 91 -15.60 12.39 17.01
CA TYR A 91 -16.23 11.51 16.05
C TYR A 91 -15.18 10.72 15.28
N ASN A 92 -15.48 9.44 15.03
CA ASN A 92 -14.63 8.56 14.22
C ASN A 92 -14.88 8.81 12.73
N CYS A 93 -13.87 9.29 11.99
CA CYS A 93 -13.97 9.54 10.55
C CYS A 93 -13.74 8.28 9.69
N TYR A 94 -13.42 7.14 10.29
CA TYR A 94 -13.33 5.85 9.59
C TYR A 94 -14.63 5.05 9.63
N GLU A 95 -15.61 5.49 10.40
CA GLU A 95 -16.91 4.86 10.45
C GLU A 95 -17.74 5.28 9.22
N LYS A 96 -18.41 4.29 8.60
CA LYS A 96 -19.31 4.52 7.47
C LYS A 96 -20.36 5.55 7.86
N PRO A 97 -20.50 6.67 7.12
CA PRO A 97 -21.47 7.69 7.41
C PRO A 97 -22.89 7.16 7.25
N LYS A 98 -23.81 7.66 8.06
CA LYS A 98 -25.23 7.35 7.98
C LYS A 98 -25.96 8.48 7.26
N TYR A 99 -26.91 8.14 6.41
CA TYR A 99 -27.82 9.14 5.88
C TYR A 99 -28.79 9.58 7.00
N LEU A 100 -28.77 10.88 7.27
CA LEU A 100 -29.67 11.49 8.23
C LEU A 100 -30.77 12.22 7.46
N LYS A 101 -32.02 11.80 7.68
CA LYS A 101 -33.18 12.48 7.11
C LYS A 101 -33.30 13.89 7.70
N PRO A 102 -33.89 14.86 6.99
CA PRO A 102 -34.06 16.22 7.50
C PRO A 102 -34.86 16.31 8.82
N ASP A 103 -35.71 15.33 9.08
CA ASP A 103 -36.54 15.19 10.28
C ASP A 103 -35.98 14.22 11.32
N ALA A 104 -34.75 13.73 11.11
CA ALA A 104 -34.08 12.80 12.02
C ALA A 104 -33.75 13.46 13.37
N ASP A 105 -33.82 12.70 14.46
CA ASP A 105 -33.25 13.12 15.73
C ASP A 105 -31.72 12.93 15.69
N PHE A 106 -31.00 13.97 15.32
CA PHE A 106 -29.55 13.96 15.20
C PHE A 106 -28.84 13.56 16.49
N ASN A 107 -29.43 13.83 17.67
CA ASN A 107 -28.88 13.41 18.95
C ASN A 107 -28.89 11.89 19.14
N LEU A 108 -29.87 11.20 18.54
CA LEU A 108 -29.96 9.75 18.57
C LEU A 108 -29.15 9.08 17.49
N GLU A 109 -29.10 9.69 16.31
CA GLU A 109 -28.47 9.11 15.11
C GLU A 109 -26.96 9.36 15.05
N LEU A 110 -26.49 10.55 15.48
CA LEU A 110 -25.09 10.96 15.45
C LEU A 110 -24.52 11.00 16.87
N LYS A 111 -24.28 9.82 17.47
CA LYS A 111 -23.68 9.68 18.79
C LYS A 111 -22.19 9.46 18.69
N PRO A 112 -21.35 10.25 19.40
CA PRO A 112 -19.97 9.87 19.66
C PRO A 112 -19.94 8.67 20.61
N TYR A 113 -18.84 7.92 20.65
CA TYR A 113 -18.62 6.95 21.70
C TYR A 113 -18.53 7.66 23.07
N GLU A 114 -19.07 7.07 24.13
CA GLU A 114 -19.08 7.70 25.47
C GLU A 114 -17.72 8.15 25.97
N ILE A 115 -16.69 7.38 25.70
CA ILE A 115 -15.31 7.70 26.07
C ILE A 115 -14.73 8.85 25.20
N PHE A 116 -15.36 9.18 24.10
CA PHE A 116 -14.95 10.22 23.16
C PHE A 116 -15.71 11.52 23.37
N GLU A 117 -16.37 11.69 24.49
CA GLU A 117 -17.00 12.95 24.88
C GLU A 117 -16.64 13.32 26.31
N SER A 118 -16.54 14.60 26.58
CA SER A 118 -16.39 15.11 27.94
C SER A 118 -16.96 16.51 28.09
N LYS A 119 -17.60 16.75 29.25
CA LYS A 119 -17.92 18.10 29.67
C LYS A 119 -16.78 18.72 30.43
N LYS A 120 -16.63 20.04 30.35
CA LYS A 120 -15.61 20.81 31.08
C LYS A 120 -15.61 20.55 32.59
N THR A 121 -16.77 20.23 33.16
CA THR A 121 -16.96 19.93 34.58
C THR A 121 -16.65 18.49 34.95
N ASP A 122 -16.58 17.56 33.99
CA ASP A 122 -16.30 16.15 34.21
C ASP A 122 -14.78 15.89 34.17
N LYS A 123 -14.16 16.05 35.35
CA LYS A 123 -12.71 15.87 35.48
C LYS A 123 -12.24 14.44 35.19
N ALA A 124 -13.04 13.43 35.51
CA ALA A 124 -12.66 12.03 35.32
C ALA A 124 -12.58 11.71 33.83
N ASN A 125 -13.64 12.01 33.11
CA ASN A 125 -13.71 11.76 31.66
C ASN A 125 -12.73 12.64 30.89
N LEU A 126 -12.55 13.89 31.32
CA LEU A 126 -11.56 14.79 30.70
C LEU A 126 -10.13 14.25 30.85
N ASN A 127 -9.79 13.63 32.00
CA ASN A 127 -8.46 13.03 32.17
C ASN A 127 -8.25 11.84 31.22
N ILE A 128 -9.27 11.02 30.99
CA ILE A 128 -9.21 9.94 30.00
C ILE A 128 -9.00 10.52 28.59
N LEU A 129 -9.72 11.57 28.23
CA LEU A 129 -9.54 12.23 26.93
C LEU A 129 -8.13 12.82 26.78
N VAL A 130 -7.58 13.42 27.82
CA VAL A 130 -6.20 13.94 27.82
C VAL A 130 -5.17 12.82 27.64
N GLU A 131 -5.35 11.70 28.32
CA GLU A 131 -4.46 10.54 28.18
C GLU A 131 -4.46 10.00 26.75
N LEU A 132 -5.63 9.85 26.13
CA LEU A 132 -5.78 9.20 24.82
C LEU A 132 -5.62 10.16 23.65
N PHE A 133 -6.31 11.30 23.72
CA PHE A 133 -6.50 12.21 22.58
C PHE A 133 -5.72 13.51 22.70
N SER A 134 -4.84 13.66 23.70
CA SER A 134 -3.88 14.74 23.68
C SER A 134 -2.94 14.61 22.47
N ARG A 135 -2.33 15.73 22.07
CA ARG A 135 -1.31 15.71 21.01
C ARG A 135 -0.24 14.65 21.27
N VAL A 136 0.26 14.59 22.49
CA VAL A 136 1.27 13.59 22.88
C VAL A 136 0.70 12.18 22.78
N GLY A 137 -0.52 11.95 23.24
CA GLY A 137 -1.19 10.64 23.19
C GLY A 137 -1.35 10.14 21.74
N VAL A 138 -1.67 11.03 20.80
CA VAL A 138 -1.77 10.73 19.38
C VAL A 138 -0.39 10.54 18.77
N ASP A 139 0.53 11.49 18.95
CA ASP A 139 1.86 11.44 18.32
C ASP A 139 2.71 10.26 18.80
N CYS A 140 2.56 9.84 20.06
CA CYS A 140 3.23 8.65 20.60
C CYS A 140 2.49 7.34 20.35
N GLY A 141 1.29 7.38 19.79
CA GLY A 141 0.47 6.18 19.56
C GLY A 141 -0.11 5.55 20.82
N LEU A 142 -0.14 6.27 21.96
CA LEU A 142 -0.74 5.80 23.22
C LEU A 142 -2.22 5.47 23.05
N ILE A 143 -2.92 6.23 22.21
CA ILE A 143 -4.31 5.99 21.84
C ILE A 143 -4.57 4.54 21.38
N TRP A 144 -3.59 3.90 20.73
CA TRP A 144 -3.72 2.55 20.19
C TRP A 144 -3.25 1.44 21.14
N THR A 145 -2.53 1.79 22.18
CA THR A 145 -1.92 0.83 23.14
C THR A 145 -2.61 0.83 24.48
N SER A 146 -3.55 1.74 24.70
CA SER A 146 -4.28 1.87 25.94
C SER A 146 -5.26 0.71 26.19
N ASP A 147 -5.56 0.45 27.46
CA ASP A 147 -6.54 -0.55 27.89
C ASP A 147 -8.00 -0.11 27.68
N TYR A 148 -8.23 1.10 27.15
CA TYR A 148 -9.59 1.64 26.91
C TYR A 148 -10.29 1.09 25.66
N GLY A 149 -9.67 0.18 24.93
CA GLY A 149 -10.29 -0.50 23.80
C GLY A 149 -10.60 0.41 22.60
N ILE A 150 -9.89 1.53 22.44
CA ILE A 150 -10.08 2.44 21.28
C ILE A 150 -9.80 1.70 19.97
N ARG A 151 -8.79 0.86 19.99
CA ARG A 151 -8.38 0.05 18.85
C ARG A 151 -9.50 -0.88 18.36
N GLU A 152 -10.27 -1.45 19.28
CA GLU A 152 -11.40 -2.33 18.98
C GLU A 152 -12.63 -1.54 18.53
N LYS A 153 -12.72 -0.27 18.93
CA LYS A 153 -13.85 0.63 18.57
C LYS A 153 -13.67 1.29 17.20
N VAL A 154 -12.43 1.46 16.74
CA VAL A 154 -12.15 2.02 15.40
C VAL A 154 -12.13 0.90 14.38
N ASN A 155 -13.26 0.70 13.68
CA ASN A 155 -13.37 -0.35 12.65
C ASN A 155 -12.76 0.09 11.31
N ILE A 156 -11.54 -0.37 11.03
CA ILE A 156 -10.86 -0.09 9.75
C ILE A 156 -11.59 -0.70 8.56
N GLN A 157 -12.37 -1.76 8.74
CA GLN A 157 -13.14 -2.37 7.65
C GLN A 157 -14.27 -1.47 7.15
N SER A 158 -14.71 -0.53 7.97
CA SER A 158 -15.70 0.49 7.59
C SER A 158 -15.09 1.68 6.85
N ARG A 159 -13.77 1.76 6.73
CA ARG A 159 -13.07 2.82 6.00
C ARG A 159 -13.38 2.74 4.52
N ILE A 160 -13.45 3.90 3.86
CA ILE A 160 -13.91 4.03 2.47
C ILE A 160 -13.21 3.10 1.48
N ASP A 161 -11.89 2.94 1.59
CA ASP A 161 -11.11 2.08 0.70
C ASP A 161 -11.56 0.62 0.77
N ARG A 162 -11.79 0.11 1.98
CA ARG A 162 -12.27 -1.25 2.20
C ARG A 162 -13.71 -1.43 1.74
N PHE A 163 -14.54 -0.44 2.07
CA PHE A 163 -15.94 -0.48 1.73
C PHE A 163 -16.17 -0.41 0.22
N LEU A 164 -15.44 0.47 -0.51
CA LEU A 164 -15.54 0.58 -1.96
C LEU A 164 -15.03 -0.69 -2.67
N VAL A 165 -13.89 -1.25 -2.23
CA VAL A 165 -13.40 -2.54 -2.77
C VAL A 165 -14.43 -3.64 -2.59
N GLN A 166 -14.98 -3.77 -1.40
CA GLN A 166 -15.99 -4.78 -1.12
C GLN A 166 -17.23 -4.61 -2.01
N SER A 167 -17.74 -3.39 -2.14
CA SER A 167 -18.90 -3.09 -3.00
C SER A 167 -18.65 -3.43 -4.47
N LEU A 168 -17.44 -3.16 -4.98
CA LEU A 168 -17.07 -3.50 -6.36
C LEU A 168 -16.95 -5.03 -6.56
N VAL A 169 -16.32 -5.74 -5.61
CA VAL A 169 -16.17 -7.20 -5.68
C VAL A 169 -17.52 -7.88 -5.65
N GLU A 170 -18.38 -7.54 -4.69
CA GLU A 170 -19.72 -8.11 -4.57
C GLU A 170 -20.56 -7.83 -5.82
N THR A 171 -20.48 -6.61 -6.38
CA THR A 171 -21.16 -6.26 -7.63
C THR A 171 -20.63 -7.08 -8.80
N ALA A 172 -19.31 -7.22 -8.94
CA ALA A 172 -18.73 -8.03 -10.01
C ALA A 172 -19.11 -9.52 -9.91
N GLU A 173 -19.15 -10.08 -8.71
CA GLU A 173 -19.60 -11.45 -8.48
C GLU A 173 -21.07 -11.64 -8.85
N LEU A 174 -21.93 -10.68 -8.51
CA LEU A 174 -23.34 -10.68 -8.88
C LEU A 174 -23.54 -10.56 -10.38
N LEU A 175 -22.78 -9.70 -11.05
CA LEU A 175 -22.81 -9.57 -12.51
C LEU A 175 -22.27 -10.82 -13.20
N ASN A 176 -21.26 -11.46 -12.65
CA ASN A 176 -20.66 -12.69 -13.21
C ASN A 176 -21.57 -13.91 -13.18
N LYS A 177 -22.67 -13.88 -12.42
CA LYS A 177 -23.69 -14.94 -12.47
C LYS A 177 -24.36 -15.00 -13.86
N ASP A 178 -24.59 -13.85 -14.47
CA ASP A 178 -25.30 -13.69 -15.73
C ASP A 178 -24.32 -13.36 -16.89
N ILE A 179 -23.41 -12.41 -16.70
CA ILE A 179 -22.41 -11.96 -17.67
C ILE A 179 -21.13 -12.75 -17.45
N LYS A 180 -20.86 -13.81 -18.19
CA LYS A 180 -19.67 -14.66 -18.02
C LYS A 180 -18.35 -14.02 -18.50
N ASN A 181 -18.42 -12.89 -19.19
CA ASN A 181 -17.24 -12.19 -19.70
C ASN A 181 -16.74 -11.16 -18.69
N LYS A 182 -15.60 -11.46 -18.04
CA LYS A 182 -14.96 -10.57 -17.05
C LYS A 182 -14.57 -9.21 -17.66
N GLY A 183 -14.17 -9.16 -18.93
CA GLY A 183 -13.81 -7.90 -19.60
C GLY A 183 -14.98 -6.93 -19.69
N ILE A 184 -16.20 -7.42 -19.94
CA ILE A 184 -17.43 -6.61 -19.94
C ILE A 184 -17.69 -6.07 -18.54
N ILE A 185 -17.64 -6.93 -17.51
CA ILE A 185 -17.90 -6.52 -16.10
C ILE A 185 -16.92 -5.43 -15.68
N HIS A 186 -15.64 -5.63 -15.93
CA HIS A 186 -14.60 -4.65 -15.60
C HIS A 186 -14.79 -3.35 -16.37
N GLY A 187 -15.08 -3.44 -17.67
CA GLY A 187 -15.37 -2.26 -18.50
C GLY A 187 -16.54 -1.43 -17.98
N LEU A 188 -17.63 -2.09 -17.56
CA LEU A 188 -18.81 -1.44 -16.98
C LEU A 188 -18.45 -0.69 -15.68
N LEU A 189 -17.74 -1.34 -14.76
CA LEU A 189 -17.38 -0.75 -13.47
C LEU A 189 -16.37 0.40 -13.64
N MET A 190 -15.36 0.24 -14.51
CA MET A 190 -14.37 1.28 -14.79
C MET A 190 -15.00 2.52 -15.43
N ARG A 191 -15.81 2.35 -16.46
CA ARG A 191 -16.51 3.46 -17.10
C ARG A 191 -17.45 4.17 -16.12
N SER A 192 -18.14 3.41 -15.25
CA SER A 192 -19.02 3.97 -14.22
C SER A 192 -18.25 4.83 -13.23
N LEU A 193 -17.11 4.34 -12.73
CA LEU A 193 -16.26 5.12 -11.82
C LEU A 193 -15.74 6.40 -12.47
N PHE A 194 -15.31 6.34 -13.72
CA PHE A 194 -14.81 7.52 -14.43
C PHE A 194 -15.90 8.56 -14.63
N ILE A 195 -17.11 8.13 -15.02
CA ILE A 195 -18.25 9.04 -15.22
C ILE A 195 -18.65 9.68 -13.88
N LEU A 196 -18.72 8.90 -12.80
CA LEU A 196 -19.04 9.42 -11.48
C LEU A 196 -17.97 10.41 -10.97
N TYR A 197 -16.70 10.13 -11.24
CA TYR A 197 -15.62 11.07 -10.96
C TYR A 197 -15.81 12.39 -11.71
N LEU A 198 -16.08 12.34 -13.03
CA LEU A 198 -16.31 13.52 -13.84
C LEU A 198 -17.58 14.27 -13.42
N GLU A 199 -18.63 13.54 -13.02
CA GLU A 199 -19.88 14.11 -12.54
C GLU A 199 -19.67 14.92 -11.26
N ASP A 200 -18.96 14.37 -10.28
CA ASP A 200 -18.71 15.05 -9.01
C ASP A 200 -17.81 16.27 -9.19
N LYS A 201 -16.86 16.20 -10.12
CA LYS A 201 -16.05 17.38 -10.51
C LYS A 201 -16.85 18.43 -11.32
N GLY A 202 -18.15 18.21 -11.61
CA GLY A 202 -19.04 19.14 -12.30
C GLY A 202 -18.94 19.13 -13.81
N ALA A 203 -18.10 18.27 -14.40
CA ALA A 203 -17.84 18.23 -15.84
C ALA A 203 -19.09 17.90 -16.69
N ALA A 204 -19.94 17.01 -16.21
CA ALA A 204 -21.13 16.55 -16.94
C ALA A 204 -22.27 17.58 -16.93
N GLN A 205 -22.42 18.33 -15.84
CA GLN A 205 -23.49 19.33 -15.67
C GLN A 205 -23.30 20.53 -16.62
N GLU A 206 -22.09 21.08 -16.67
CA GLU A 206 -21.76 22.23 -17.54
C GLU A 206 -22.01 21.92 -19.04
N ALA A 207 -21.76 20.69 -19.45
CA ALA A 207 -22.00 20.27 -20.83
C ALA A 207 -23.47 19.95 -21.14
N GLY A 208 -24.34 19.88 -20.14
CA GLY A 208 -25.71 19.38 -20.27
C GLY A 208 -25.74 17.96 -20.88
N LEU A 209 -24.75 17.12 -20.52
CA LEU A 209 -24.48 15.85 -21.18
C LEU A 209 -25.65 14.87 -21.03
N TYR A 210 -26.15 14.72 -19.80
CA TYR A 210 -27.18 13.72 -19.53
C TYR A 210 -28.50 14.01 -20.21
N GLU A 211 -28.93 15.28 -20.22
CA GLU A 211 -30.16 15.71 -20.96
C GLU A 211 -30.06 15.43 -22.46
N LYS A 212 -28.88 15.57 -23.06
CA LYS A 212 -28.62 15.23 -24.46
C LYS A 212 -28.72 13.73 -24.75
N ILE A 213 -28.35 12.89 -23.76
CA ILE A 213 -28.39 11.44 -23.92
C ILE A 213 -29.79 10.87 -23.65
N LYS A 214 -30.44 11.35 -22.60
CA LYS A 214 -31.79 10.92 -22.18
C LYS A 214 -32.52 12.11 -21.61
N LYS A 215 -33.67 12.48 -22.28
CA LYS A 215 -34.51 13.59 -21.87
C LYS A 215 -34.94 13.45 -20.40
N GLY A 216 -34.72 14.48 -19.59
CA GLY A 216 -35.05 14.54 -18.17
C GLY A 216 -33.97 13.97 -17.24
N ALA A 217 -32.88 13.38 -17.76
CA ALA A 217 -31.79 12.87 -16.93
C ALA A 217 -30.91 14.01 -16.39
N LYS A 218 -30.64 13.98 -15.09
CA LYS A 218 -29.83 14.97 -14.39
C LYS A 218 -28.51 14.38 -13.85
N SER A 219 -28.43 13.06 -13.76
CA SER A 219 -27.29 12.34 -13.18
C SER A 219 -26.97 11.09 -13.99
N TYR A 220 -25.78 10.53 -13.73
CA TYR A 220 -25.41 9.23 -14.28
C TYR A 220 -26.39 8.13 -13.85
N PHE A 221 -26.91 8.21 -12.64
CA PHE A 221 -27.88 7.23 -12.14
C PHE A 221 -29.20 7.21 -12.90
N ASP A 222 -29.63 8.35 -13.45
CA ASP A 222 -30.79 8.42 -14.33
C ASP A 222 -30.52 7.75 -15.70
N ILE A 223 -29.27 7.82 -16.16
CA ILE A 223 -28.83 7.15 -17.40
C ILE A 223 -28.80 5.63 -17.21
N LEU A 224 -28.35 5.13 -16.04
CA LEU A 224 -28.29 3.69 -15.73
C LEU A 224 -29.66 2.99 -15.67
N GLU A 225 -30.76 3.72 -15.75
CA GLU A 225 -32.11 3.16 -15.86
C GLU A 225 -32.46 2.62 -17.26
N ASP A 226 -31.66 2.96 -18.28
CA ASP A 226 -31.89 2.61 -19.68
C ASP A 226 -30.58 2.11 -20.33
N VAL A 227 -30.58 0.86 -20.81
CA VAL A 227 -29.42 0.24 -21.45
C VAL A 227 -28.97 1.03 -22.68
N GLY A 228 -29.92 1.46 -23.53
CA GLY A 228 -29.62 2.22 -24.73
C GLY A 228 -29.01 3.58 -24.43
N ALA A 229 -29.53 4.29 -23.43
CA ALA A 229 -28.94 5.54 -22.93
C ALA A 229 -27.54 5.36 -22.39
N THR A 230 -27.32 4.31 -21.57
CA THR A 230 -26.01 3.98 -21.01
C THR A 230 -24.97 3.75 -22.09
N TYR A 231 -25.29 2.99 -23.14
CA TYR A 231 -24.35 2.74 -24.24
C TYR A 231 -24.15 3.93 -25.16
N ARG A 232 -25.16 4.81 -25.33
CA ARG A 232 -24.97 6.11 -26.00
C ARG A 232 -23.95 6.97 -25.21
N LEU A 233 -24.07 7.03 -23.88
CA LEU A 233 -23.12 7.75 -23.05
C LEU A 233 -21.69 7.15 -23.13
N PHE A 234 -21.56 5.83 -23.11
CA PHE A 234 -20.25 5.17 -23.27
C PHE A 234 -19.64 5.45 -24.66
N THR A 235 -20.45 5.53 -25.69
CA THR A 235 -20.00 5.89 -27.04
C THR A 235 -19.52 7.34 -27.10
N GLU A 236 -20.24 8.28 -26.48
CA GLU A 236 -19.81 9.67 -26.39
C GLU A 236 -18.55 9.84 -25.56
N LEU A 237 -18.46 9.13 -24.43
CA LEU A 237 -17.23 9.08 -23.61
C LEU A 237 -16.02 8.63 -24.45
N HIS A 238 -16.20 7.56 -25.23
CA HIS A 238 -15.12 7.04 -26.07
C HIS A 238 -14.75 7.98 -27.21
N LYS A 239 -15.72 8.62 -27.87
CA LYS A 239 -15.47 9.60 -28.92
C LYS A 239 -14.72 10.83 -28.40
N HIS A 240 -15.05 11.25 -27.17
CA HIS A 240 -14.51 12.48 -26.61
C HIS A 240 -13.10 12.29 -26.05
N PHE A 241 -12.92 11.28 -25.20
CA PHE A 241 -11.64 11.04 -24.53
C PHE A 241 -10.70 10.12 -25.31
N ASN A 242 -11.23 9.27 -26.21
CA ASN A 242 -10.45 8.26 -26.91
C ASN A 242 -9.71 7.32 -25.90
N GLY A 243 -8.46 7.02 -26.09
CA GLY A 243 -7.65 6.22 -25.13
C GLY A 243 -7.96 4.71 -25.14
N ASN A 244 -7.25 3.98 -24.28
CA ASN A 244 -7.28 2.51 -24.26
C ASN A 244 -8.41 1.90 -23.40
N VAL A 245 -9.05 2.70 -22.55
CA VAL A 245 -9.90 2.18 -21.44
C VAL A 245 -11.38 2.19 -21.78
N PHE A 246 -11.83 3.06 -22.66
CA PHE A 246 -13.24 3.33 -22.92
C PHE A 246 -13.89 2.55 -24.07
N PRO A 247 -13.19 1.79 -24.91
CA PRO A 247 -13.85 1.06 -25.99
C PRO A 247 -14.85 0.06 -25.43
N VAL A 248 -16.03 0.06 -26.00
CA VAL A 248 -17.06 -0.95 -25.75
C VAL A 248 -16.69 -2.20 -26.51
N ILE A 249 -16.73 -3.36 -25.86
CA ILE A 249 -16.49 -4.65 -26.51
C ILE A 249 -17.59 -4.90 -27.55
N GLU A 250 -17.23 -5.49 -28.67
CA GLU A 250 -18.20 -5.83 -29.71
C GLU A 250 -19.34 -6.67 -29.16
N ASN A 251 -20.58 -6.27 -29.46
CA ASN A 251 -21.82 -6.89 -28.96
C ASN A 251 -22.01 -6.85 -27.42
N GLU A 252 -21.23 -6.06 -26.67
CA GLU A 252 -21.33 -5.94 -25.21
C GLU A 252 -22.76 -5.59 -24.76
N GLN A 253 -23.43 -4.67 -25.46
CA GLN A 253 -24.78 -4.23 -25.12
C GLN A 253 -25.79 -5.37 -25.08
N GLN A 254 -25.62 -6.45 -25.88
CA GLN A 254 -26.53 -7.59 -25.90
C GLN A 254 -26.50 -8.44 -24.63
N PHE A 255 -25.39 -8.38 -23.87
CA PHE A 255 -25.22 -9.12 -22.62
C PHE A 255 -25.65 -8.33 -21.39
N VAL A 256 -25.93 -7.03 -21.53
CA VAL A 256 -26.24 -6.13 -20.42
C VAL A 256 -27.73 -5.80 -20.40
N THR A 257 -28.35 -5.95 -19.25
CA THR A 257 -29.77 -5.67 -19.01
C THR A 257 -29.92 -4.55 -17.98
N GLU A 258 -31.11 -3.97 -17.87
CA GLU A 258 -31.43 -2.97 -16.84
C GLU A 258 -31.19 -3.52 -15.41
N LYS A 259 -31.40 -4.83 -15.18
CA LYS A 259 -31.11 -5.46 -13.90
C LYS A 259 -29.62 -5.37 -13.56
N HIS A 260 -28.73 -5.54 -14.53
CA HIS A 260 -27.30 -5.39 -14.34
C HIS A 260 -26.92 -3.94 -14.05
N LEU A 261 -27.52 -2.97 -14.74
CA LEU A 261 -27.29 -1.54 -14.51
C LEU A 261 -27.77 -1.10 -13.13
N ARG A 262 -28.91 -1.63 -12.65
CA ARG A 262 -29.36 -1.39 -11.26
C ARG A 262 -28.38 -1.90 -10.21
N LYS A 263 -27.74 -3.05 -10.44
CA LYS A 263 -26.67 -3.54 -9.54
C LYS A 263 -25.46 -2.61 -9.52
N ILE A 264 -25.10 -2.04 -10.68
CA ILE A 264 -24.02 -1.04 -10.76
C ILE A 264 -24.42 0.23 -10.00
N LYS A 265 -25.66 0.71 -10.18
CA LYS A 265 -26.19 1.85 -9.41
C LYS A 265 -26.11 1.59 -7.90
N ALA A 266 -26.57 0.43 -7.44
CA ALA A 266 -26.53 0.01 -6.05
C ALA A 266 -25.10 -0.05 -5.48
N CYS A 267 -24.11 -0.42 -6.28
CA CYS A 267 -22.70 -0.42 -5.89
C CYS A 267 -22.23 0.95 -5.38
N PHE A 268 -22.70 2.03 -5.97
CA PHE A 268 -22.28 3.40 -5.69
C PHE A 268 -23.23 4.19 -4.80
N THR A 269 -24.34 3.58 -4.41
CA THR A 269 -25.25 4.12 -3.39
C THR A 269 -24.88 3.59 -2.00
N ASP A 270 -25.79 3.43 -1.08
CA ASP A 270 -25.52 3.03 0.31
C ASP A 270 -24.93 1.60 0.49
N GLY A 271 -24.66 0.91 -0.61
CA GLY A 271 -24.01 -0.40 -0.63
C GLY A 271 -24.94 -1.58 -0.39
N ASP A 272 -26.24 -1.38 -0.36
CA ASP A 272 -27.20 -2.48 -0.31
C ASP A 272 -27.52 -2.96 -1.72
N ILE A 273 -26.88 -4.02 -2.13
CA ILE A 273 -27.03 -4.63 -3.47
C ILE A 273 -28.22 -5.60 -3.52
N SER A 274 -29.15 -5.48 -2.57
CA SER A 274 -30.39 -6.29 -2.54
C SER A 274 -31.27 -6.00 -3.78
N ASP A 275 -32.01 -7.02 -4.24
CA ASP A 275 -32.90 -6.90 -5.41
C ASP A 275 -34.13 -5.98 -5.14
N ASN A 276 -34.30 -5.45 -3.94
CA ASN A 276 -35.40 -4.57 -3.58
C ASN A 276 -35.02 -3.11 -3.83
N PRO A 277 -35.76 -2.38 -4.71
CA PRO A 277 -35.53 -0.95 -4.88
C PRO A 277 -35.85 -0.22 -3.58
N LYS A 278 -34.89 0.55 -3.07
CA LYS A 278 -35.12 1.41 -1.93
C LYS A 278 -35.94 2.62 -2.33
N LEU A 279 -36.83 3.04 -1.43
CA LEU A 279 -37.59 4.29 -1.56
C LEU A 279 -36.70 5.54 -1.59
N PHE A 280 -35.47 5.41 -1.12
CA PHE A 280 -34.49 6.49 -1.06
C PHE A 280 -33.09 5.96 -1.37
N GLU A 281 -32.44 6.55 -2.36
CA GLU A 281 -31.06 6.23 -2.75
C GLU A 281 -30.15 7.38 -2.34
N TRP A 282 -29.22 7.09 -1.43
CA TRP A 282 -28.20 8.03 -0.99
C TRP A 282 -26.86 7.67 -1.63
N ARG A 283 -26.22 8.66 -2.25
CA ARG A 283 -24.89 8.48 -2.80
C ARG A 283 -23.85 8.57 -1.71
N ILE A 284 -23.27 7.42 -1.33
CA ILE A 284 -22.33 7.36 -0.23
C ILE A 284 -20.91 7.82 -0.65
N PHE A 285 -20.53 7.59 -1.91
CA PHE A 285 -19.22 7.98 -2.43
C PHE A 285 -19.28 9.37 -3.05
N ASN A 286 -18.34 10.23 -2.64
CA ASN A 286 -18.16 11.57 -3.17
C ASN A 286 -16.75 11.72 -3.75
N PHE A 287 -16.63 11.62 -5.07
CA PHE A 287 -15.36 11.63 -5.77
C PHE A 287 -14.67 13.00 -5.76
N ASN A 288 -15.29 14.06 -5.24
CA ASN A 288 -14.57 15.30 -4.95
C ASN A 288 -13.53 15.14 -3.86
N PHE A 289 -13.78 14.25 -2.89
CA PHE A 289 -12.92 13.99 -1.74
C PHE A 289 -12.12 12.70 -1.88
N ILE A 290 -12.56 11.76 -2.72
CA ILE A 290 -11.84 10.50 -2.98
C ILE A 290 -10.61 10.80 -3.82
N GLN A 291 -9.44 10.52 -3.25
CA GLN A 291 -8.17 10.71 -3.94
C GLN A 291 -7.94 9.64 -5.01
N ILE A 292 -7.27 9.99 -6.10
CA ILE A 292 -7.03 9.08 -7.24
C ILE A 292 -6.15 7.90 -6.85
N GLU A 293 -5.22 8.08 -5.92
CA GLU A 293 -4.41 6.99 -5.36
C GLU A 293 -5.30 5.92 -4.74
N LEU A 294 -6.37 6.34 -4.06
CA LEU A 294 -7.35 5.43 -3.52
C LEU A 294 -8.05 4.65 -4.62
N LEU A 295 -8.41 5.27 -5.73
CA LEU A 295 -9.04 4.58 -6.85
C LEU A 295 -8.10 3.54 -7.48
N SER A 296 -6.83 3.83 -7.63
CA SER A 296 -5.81 2.88 -8.09
C SER A 296 -5.68 1.71 -7.12
N GLU A 297 -5.61 1.98 -5.82
CA GLU A 297 -5.57 0.97 -4.75
C GLU A 297 -6.82 0.09 -4.74
N VAL A 298 -7.98 0.70 -4.87
CA VAL A 298 -9.28 0.01 -4.92
C VAL A 298 -9.33 -0.95 -6.10
N TYR A 299 -8.91 -0.50 -7.28
CA TYR A 299 -8.88 -1.35 -8.46
C TYR A 299 -7.91 -2.51 -8.35
N GLU A 300 -6.73 -2.29 -7.82
CA GLU A 300 -5.75 -3.34 -7.61
C GLU A 300 -6.26 -4.39 -6.62
N ASN A 301 -6.86 -3.96 -5.52
CA ASN A 301 -7.47 -4.87 -4.56
C ASN A 301 -8.66 -5.63 -5.18
N PHE A 302 -9.49 -4.94 -5.94
CA PHE A 302 -10.61 -5.54 -6.68
C PHE A 302 -10.14 -6.62 -7.66
N LEU A 303 -9.16 -6.34 -8.51
CA LEU A 303 -8.56 -7.32 -9.41
C LEU A 303 -7.95 -8.49 -8.66
N GLY A 304 -7.28 -8.20 -7.55
CA GLY A 304 -6.63 -9.22 -6.76
C GLY A 304 -7.57 -10.17 -6.03
N GLU A 305 -8.77 -9.77 -5.69
CA GLU A 305 -9.78 -10.66 -5.09
C GLU A 305 -10.48 -11.52 -6.14
N LEU A 306 -10.68 -11.01 -7.35
CA LEU A 306 -11.25 -11.75 -8.47
C LEU A 306 -10.30 -12.79 -9.10
N ILE A 307 -8.99 -12.56 -9.01
CA ILE A 307 -7.96 -13.49 -9.46
C ILE A 307 -7.35 -14.11 -8.21
N SER A 308 -7.36 -15.43 -8.06
CA SER A 308 -6.78 -16.09 -6.89
C SER A 308 -5.31 -15.65 -6.68
N LYS A 309 -5.09 -14.69 -5.79
CA LYS A 309 -3.79 -14.05 -5.49
C LYS A 309 -2.69 -15.02 -5.06
N LYS A 310 -3.05 -16.16 -4.49
CA LYS A 310 -2.09 -17.13 -3.96
C LYS A 310 -1.24 -17.81 -5.03
N GLU A 311 -1.73 -17.92 -6.25
CA GLU A 311 -1.03 -18.67 -7.29
C GLU A 311 0.06 -17.87 -8.03
N LYS A 312 -0.03 -16.53 -8.06
CA LYS A 312 0.90 -15.69 -8.86
C LYS A 312 1.94 -14.90 -8.06
N GLY A 313 1.87 -14.85 -6.72
CA GLY A 313 2.81 -14.09 -5.88
C GLY A 313 2.73 -12.56 -6.10
N GLN A 314 1.59 -12.09 -6.60
CA GLN A 314 1.31 -10.65 -6.78
C GLN A 314 0.77 -10.07 -5.46
N PHE A 315 1.37 -8.99 -5.01
CA PHE A 315 0.99 -8.29 -3.78
C PHE A 315 0.84 -6.80 -4.06
N TYR A 316 -0.28 -6.25 -3.60
CA TYR A 316 -0.51 -4.81 -3.61
C TYR A 316 0.64 -4.04 -2.95
N THR A 317 1.08 -2.96 -3.57
CA THR A 317 2.10 -2.09 -3.00
C THR A 317 1.46 -1.04 -2.10
N PRO A 318 1.67 -1.09 -0.78
CA PRO A 318 1.12 -0.10 0.14
C PRO A 318 1.65 1.31 -0.16
N TYR A 319 0.74 2.29 -0.18
CA TYR A 319 1.07 3.68 -0.48
C TYR A 319 2.23 4.25 0.37
N PRO A 320 2.37 3.95 1.68
CA PRO A 320 3.54 4.39 2.45
C PRO A 320 4.89 3.94 1.91
N LEU A 321 4.96 2.81 1.20
CA LEU A 321 6.19 2.36 0.54
C LEU A 321 6.46 3.13 -0.75
N VAL A 322 5.41 3.47 -1.48
CA VAL A 322 5.50 4.32 -2.69
C VAL A 322 6.03 5.69 -2.30
N GLU A 323 5.43 6.30 -1.28
CA GLU A 323 5.86 7.57 -0.71
C GLU A 323 7.32 7.54 -0.24
N LEU A 324 7.71 6.51 0.52
CA LEU A 324 9.08 6.35 1.01
C LEU A 324 10.10 6.35 -0.15
N ILE A 325 9.83 5.54 -1.19
CA ILE A 325 10.74 5.42 -2.34
C ILE A 325 10.80 6.72 -3.14
N LEU A 326 9.64 7.32 -3.39
CA LEU A 326 9.57 8.52 -4.22
C LEU A 326 10.04 9.78 -3.46
N ASN A 327 9.88 9.85 -2.14
CA ASN A 327 10.47 10.94 -1.34
C ASN A 327 12.00 10.91 -1.40
N ASP A 328 12.59 9.72 -1.44
CA ASP A 328 14.04 9.58 -1.60
C ASP A 328 14.53 9.86 -3.03
N LYS A 329 13.75 9.48 -4.06
CA LYS A 329 14.24 9.48 -5.46
C LYS A 329 13.61 10.54 -6.36
N LEU A 330 12.44 11.00 -6.03
CA LEU A 330 11.70 12.01 -6.78
C LEU A 330 11.01 13.03 -5.83
N PRO A 331 11.75 13.69 -4.93
CA PRO A 331 11.19 14.69 -4.03
C PRO A 331 10.54 15.85 -4.80
N THR A 332 9.57 16.52 -4.17
CA THR A 332 8.78 17.61 -4.80
C THR A 332 8.93 18.95 -4.07
N THR A 333 10.02 19.17 -3.35
CA THR A 333 10.28 20.46 -2.71
C THR A 333 10.33 21.58 -3.73
N LYS A 334 10.14 22.84 -3.31
CA LYS A 334 10.14 24.03 -4.21
C LYS A 334 11.42 24.17 -5.06
N ASN A 335 12.53 23.56 -4.62
CA ASN A 335 13.80 23.60 -5.34
C ASN A 335 13.87 22.54 -6.47
N GLU A 336 13.02 21.54 -6.43
CA GLU A 336 12.97 20.47 -7.41
C GLU A 336 12.19 20.93 -8.65
N LYS A 337 12.89 21.19 -9.73
CA LYS A 337 12.36 21.76 -10.99
C LYS A 337 12.55 20.86 -12.19
N GLU A 338 13.40 19.81 -12.08
CA GLU A 338 13.62 18.85 -13.15
C GLU A 338 12.42 17.91 -13.25
N TYR A 339 11.68 17.98 -14.34
CA TYR A 339 10.48 17.17 -14.60
C TYR A 339 10.60 16.27 -15.83
N ASN A 340 11.69 16.38 -16.61
CA ASN A 340 11.94 15.51 -17.76
C ASN A 340 12.74 14.26 -17.32
N ILE A 341 12.16 13.48 -16.43
CA ILE A 341 12.76 12.28 -15.84
C ILE A 341 11.96 11.07 -16.28
N LYS A 342 12.61 10.15 -16.99
CA LYS A 342 11.98 8.90 -17.44
C LYS A 342 11.90 7.89 -16.31
N ILE A 343 10.68 7.49 -15.98
CA ILE A 343 10.37 6.55 -14.92
C ILE A 343 9.87 5.26 -15.54
N LEU A 344 10.44 4.14 -15.11
CA LEU A 344 10.02 2.80 -15.53
C LEU A 344 9.70 1.93 -14.32
N ASP A 345 8.53 1.29 -14.35
CA ASP A 345 8.20 0.17 -13.47
C ASP A 345 8.17 -1.14 -14.29
N PRO A 346 9.09 -2.08 -14.03
CA PRO A 346 9.20 -3.32 -14.83
C PRO A 346 8.16 -4.39 -14.44
N ALA A 347 7.30 -4.13 -13.44
CA ALA A 347 6.19 -4.99 -13.02
C ALA A 347 5.10 -4.12 -12.40
N CYS A 348 4.52 -3.22 -13.23
CA CYS A 348 3.80 -2.05 -12.73
C CYS A 348 2.44 -2.36 -12.07
N GLY A 349 1.88 -3.56 -12.25
CA GLY A 349 0.58 -3.91 -11.68
C GLY A 349 -0.50 -2.93 -12.10
N SER A 350 -1.16 -2.30 -11.14
CA SER A 350 -2.15 -1.22 -11.35
C SER A 350 -1.53 0.18 -11.52
N GLY A 351 -0.21 0.30 -11.49
CA GLY A 351 0.52 1.52 -11.83
C GLY A 351 0.69 2.53 -10.70
N ILE A 352 0.58 2.15 -9.44
CA ILE A 352 0.65 3.09 -8.31
C ILE A 352 1.96 3.92 -8.30
N PHE A 353 3.11 3.32 -8.60
CA PHE A 353 4.38 4.03 -8.72
C PHE A 353 4.40 5.00 -9.90
N LEU A 354 3.81 4.59 -11.02
CA LEU A 354 3.78 5.40 -12.25
C LEU A 354 2.83 6.60 -12.11
N VAL A 355 1.68 6.40 -11.49
CA VAL A 355 0.69 7.46 -11.22
C VAL A 355 1.28 8.52 -10.28
N GLU A 356 1.87 8.09 -9.16
CA GLU A 356 2.47 9.04 -8.23
C GLU A 356 3.74 9.68 -8.82
N GLY A 357 4.54 8.93 -9.57
CA GLY A 357 5.66 9.46 -10.33
C GLY A 357 5.23 10.56 -11.31
N TYR A 358 4.17 10.34 -12.08
CA TYR A 358 3.59 11.33 -12.99
C TYR A 358 3.12 12.59 -12.27
N ARG A 359 2.40 12.45 -11.15
CA ARG A 359 1.95 13.58 -10.34
C ARG A 359 3.12 14.39 -9.79
N ARG A 360 4.21 13.74 -9.39
CA ARG A 360 5.42 14.42 -8.92
C ARG A 360 6.15 15.17 -10.04
N LEU A 361 6.17 14.64 -11.24
CA LEU A 361 6.71 15.37 -12.42
C LEU A 361 5.88 16.61 -12.72
N ILE A 362 4.55 16.53 -12.63
CA ILE A 362 3.67 17.70 -12.78
C ILE A 362 3.96 18.74 -11.69
N ARG A 363 4.12 18.33 -10.43
CA ARG A 363 4.49 19.26 -9.34
C ARG A 363 5.84 19.95 -9.61
N ARG A 364 6.82 19.21 -10.09
CA ARG A 364 8.13 19.75 -10.49
C ARG A 364 8.03 20.70 -11.69
N TRP A 365 7.16 20.40 -12.65
CA TRP A 365 6.85 21.32 -13.74
C TRP A 365 6.26 22.64 -13.21
N LYS A 366 5.31 22.57 -12.27
CA LYS A 366 4.73 23.75 -11.61
C LYS A 366 5.80 24.53 -10.82
N ASN A 367 6.73 23.87 -10.16
CA ASN A 367 7.87 24.52 -9.50
C ASN A 367 8.80 25.23 -10.49
N ALA A 368 8.97 24.66 -11.68
CA ALA A 368 9.76 25.30 -12.76
C ALA A 368 9.02 26.48 -13.41
N HIS A 369 7.69 26.48 -13.39
CA HIS A 369 6.84 27.47 -14.04
C HIS A 369 5.79 28.09 -13.09
N PRO A 370 6.22 28.78 -12.00
CA PRO A 370 5.32 29.20 -10.93
C PRO A 370 4.20 30.18 -11.36
N ASN A 371 4.35 30.82 -12.53
CA ASN A 371 3.39 31.79 -13.05
C ASN A 371 2.60 31.28 -14.27
N LYS A 372 2.64 29.97 -14.53
CA LYS A 372 1.91 29.35 -15.65
C LYS A 372 0.98 28.27 -15.18
N ASN A 373 -0.22 28.23 -15.73
CA ASN A 373 -1.09 27.05 -15.63
C ASN A 373 -0.62 26.02 -16.64
N ILE A 374 -0.53 24.77 -16.20
CA ILE A 374 -0.15 23.67 -17.08
C ILE A 374 -1.28 23.40 -18.09
N SER A 375 -0.94 23.27 -19.35
CA SER A 375 -1.90 22.94 -20.41
C SER A 375 -2.06 21.43 -20.57
N PHE A 376 -3.15 21.02 -21.27
CA PHE A 376 -3.35 19.61 -21.63
C PHE A 376 -2.19 19.05 -22.47
N ALA A 377 -1.66 19.82 -23.39
CA ALA A 377 -0.52 19.41 -24.22
C ALA A 377 0.72 19.12 -23.36
N GLU A 378 1.05 19.98 -22.41
CA GLU A 378 2.17 19.79 -21.48
C GLU A 378 1.95 18.57 -20.57
N LEU A 379 0.75 18.38 -20.04
CA LEU A 379 0.38 17.20 -19.27
C LEU A 379 0.55 15.91 -20.08
N LYS A 380 0.06 15.91 -21.31
CA LYS A 380 0.21 14.79 -22.24
C LYS A 380 1.67 14.52 -22.57
N ASP A 381 2.47 15.55 -22.84
CA ASP A 381 3.89 15.43 -23.15
C ASP A 381 4.70 14.85 -21.97
N ILE A 382 4.41 15.31 -20.74
CA ILE A 382 5.03 14.72 -19.54
C ILE A 382 4.67 13.24 -19.43
N LEU A 383 3.41 12.88 -19.67
CA LEU A 383 2.94 11.50 -19.58
C LEU A 383 3.64 10.59 -20.61
N ILE A 384 3.58 10.94 -21.88
CA ILE A 384 4.06 10.07 -22.97
C ILE A 384 5.59 9.98 -23.04
N ASN A 385 6.30 11.01 -22.61
CA ASN A 385 7.77 11.05 -22.70
C ASN A 385 8.48 10.50 -21.45
N ASN A 386 7.79 10.42 -20.30
CA ASN A 386 8.46 10.15 -19.03
C ASN A 386 7.92 8.94 -18.27
N ILE A 387 6.73 8.41 -18.58
CA ILE A 387 6.11 7.34 -17.80
C ILE A 387 6.03 6.06 -18.61
N PHE A 388 6.69 5.00 -18.10
CA PHE A 388 6.78 3.70 -18.77
C PHE A 388 6.50 2.57 -17.79
N GLY A 389 5.81 1.51 -18.24
CA GLY A 389 5.51 0.35 -17.44
C GLY A 389 5.45 -0.94 -18.24
N ILE A 390 5.78 -2.05 -17.60
CA ILE A 390 5.64 -3.38 -18.18
C ILE A 390 4.82 -4.22 -17.21
N GLU A 391 3.82 -4.91 -17.72
CA GLU A 391 2.94 -5.79 -16.93
C GLU A 391 2.46 -6.96 -17.78
N ILE A 392 2.51 -8.16 -17.23
CA ILE A 392 2.08 -9.37 -17.94
C ILE A 392 0.55 -9.54 -17.95
N ASP A 393 -0.14 -8.95 -16.97
CA ASP A 393 -1.60 -9.05 -16.84
C ASP A 393 -2.28 -7.94 -17.63
N SER A 394 -3.05 -8.33 -18.65
CA SER A 394 -3.75 -7.40 -19.55
C SER A 394 -4.83 -6.57 -18.87
N LEU A 395 -5.38 -7.02 -17.73
CA LEU A 395 -6.35 -6.24 -16.97
C LEU A 395 -5.63 -5.21 -16.09
N ALA A 396 -4.54 -5.61 -15.43
CA ALA A 396 -3.75 -4.70 -14.61
C ALA A 396 -3.18 -3.54 -15.44
N ILE A 397 -2.66 -3.82 -16.64
CA ILE A 397 -2.14 -2.77 -17.53
C ILE A 397 -3.23 -1.76 -17.96
N LYS A 398 -4.48 -2.22 -18.16
CA LYS A 398 -5.62 -1.33 -18.43
C LYS A 398 -5.97 -0.44 -17.25
N VAL A 399 -5.84 -0.96 -16.03
CA VAL A 399 -6.02 -0.17 -14.80
C VAL A 399 -4.92 0.87 -14.65
N THR A 400 -3.68 0.52 -14.98
CA THR A 400 -2.57 1.50 -15.02
C THR A 400 -2.86 2.64 -15.98
N ALA A 401 -3.30 2.35 -17.21
CA ALA A 401 -3.68 3.39 -18.18
C ALA A 401 -4.83 4.25 -17.66
N PHE A 402 -5.85 3.62 -17.08
CA PHE A 402 -6.98 4.33 -16.50
C PHE A 402 -6.57 5.28 -15.37
N SER A 403 -5.74 4.81 -14.44
CA SER A 403 -5.25 5.62 -13.32
C SER A 403 -4.40 6.80 -13.77
N LEU A 404 -3.59 6.62 -14.81
CA LEU A 404 -2.81 7.69 -15.43
C LEU A 404 -3.73 8.73 -16.12
N TYR A 405 -4.80 8.29 -16.78
CA TYR A 405 -5.78 9.21 -17.36
C TYR A 405 -6.52 10.02 -16.30
N LEU A 406 -6.90 9.39 -15.18
CA LEU A 406 -7.49 10.10 -14.05
C LEU A 406 -6.52 11.16 -13.50
N ALA A 407 -5.24 10.80 -13.30
CA ALA A 407 -4.22 11.72 -12.80
C ALA A 407 -3.95 12.90 -13.78
N LEU A 408 -4.11 12.67 -15.09
CA LEU A 408 -4.03 13.73 -16.10
C LEU A 408 -5.26 14.64 -15.99
N VAL A 409 -6.45 14.07 -15.99
CA VAL A 409 -7.73 14.80 -15.98
C VAL A 409 -7.91 15.62 -14.71
N GLU A 410 -7.40 15.13 -13.56
CA GLU A 410 -7.39 15.85 -12.27
C GLU A 410 -6.75 17.26 -12.37
N GLN A 411 -5.80 17.44 -13.28
CA GLN A 411 -5.07 18.70 -13.43
C GLN A 411 -5.77 19.73 -14.32
N LEU A 412 -6.88 19.33 -14.94
CA LEU A 412 -7.65 20.15 -15.87
C LEU A 412 -8.83 20.80 -15.16
N ASP A 413 -9.34 21.91 -15.72
CA ASP A 413 -10.60 22.49 -15.26
C ASP A 413 -11.77 21.55 -15.62
N PRO A 414 -12.46 20.97 -14.62
CA PRO A 414 -13.54 20.02 -14.87
C PRO A 414 -14.63 20.55 -15.78
N LYS A 415 -14.94 21.85 -15.70
CA LYS A 415 -16.00 22.50 -16.50
C LYS A 415 -15.72 22.48 -17.99
N THR A 416 -14.46 22.44 -18.37
CA THR A 416 -14.05 22.46 -19.80
C THR A 416 -13.91 21.06 -20.40
N LEU A 417 -13.87 20.01 -19.58
CA LEU A 417 -13.55 18.65 -20.00
C LEU A 417 -14.44 18.11 -21.13
N TRP A 418 -15.75 18.38 -21.12
CA TRP A 418 -16.68 17.93 -22.17
C TRP A 418 -16.89 18.93 -23.32
N ILE A 419 -16.40 20.16 -23.15
CA ILE A 419 -16.65 21.25 -24.10
C ILE A 419 -15.49 21.38 -25.09
N GLN A 420 -14.24 21.19 -24.61
CA GLN A 420 -13.06 21.33 -25.46
C GLN A 420 -12.77 20.03 -26.22
N LYS A 421 -12.75 20.11 -27.52
CA LYS A 421 -12.47 18.97 -28.42
C LYS A 421 -10.98 18.53 -28.41
N GLU A 422 -10.11 19.32 -27.79
CA GLU A 422 -8.66 19.11 -27.82
C GLU A 422 -8.18 18.08 -26.80
N TYR A 423 -9.02 17.64 -25.88
CA TYR A 423 -8.65 16.73 -24.78
C TYR A 423 -8.68 15.24 -25.20
N THR A 424 -8.06 14.93 -26.32
CA THR A 424 -7.92 13.54 -26.75
C THR A 424 -6.79 12.84 -26.02
N LEU A 425 -7.13 11.89 -25.16
CA LEU A 425 -6.16 11.08 -24.39
C LEU A 425 -5.28 10.26 -25.34
N PRO A 426 -3.98 10.12 -25.04
CA PRO A 426 -3.06 9.31 -25.86
C PRO A 426 -3.38 7.81 -25.69
N TYR A 427 -3.05 7.00 -26.69
CA TYR A 427 -2.96 5.57 -26.51
C TYR A 427 -1.66 5.26 -25.77
N LEU A 428 -1.75 4.55 -24.66
CA LEU A 428 -0.60 4.22 -23.80
C LEU A 428 -0.20 2.76 -23.93
N ILE A 429 -1.18 1.87 -24.18
CA ILE A 429 -0.98 0.42 -24.10
C ILE A 429 -0.43 -0.13 -25.42
N ASN A 430 0.64 -0.93 -25.31
CA ASN A 430 1.11 -1.83 -26.33
C ASN A 430 0.86 -3.27 -25.90
N ASN A 431 -0.17 -3.89 -26.45
CA ASN A 431 -0.50 -5.29 -26.19
C ASN A 431 -0.49 -6.09 -27.49
N PRO A 432 0.59 -6.86 -27.78
CA PRO A 432 0.70 -7.64 -29.01
C PRO A 432 -0.38 -8.71 -29.18
N GLN A 433 -0.96 -9.15 -28.09
CA GLN A 433 -1.97 -10.21 -28.07
C GLN A 433 -3.42 -9.69 -28.25
N ASP A 434 -3.64 -8.37 -28.08
CA ASP A 434 -4.93 -7.75 -28.28
C ASP A 434 -5.16 -7.44 -29.78
N ASN A 435 -6.30 -7.82 -30.31
CA ASN A 435 -6.67 -7.55 -31.70
C ASN A 435 -7.13 -6.10 -31.94
N SER A 436 -7.31 -5.31 -30.90
CA SER A 436 -7.65 -3.90 -30.98
C SER A 436 -6.44 -3.08 -31.43
N ILE A 437 -6.57 -2.33 -32.54
CA ILE A 437 -5.54 -1.40 -33.01
C ILE A 437 -5.13 -0.44 -31.88
N LYS A 438 -6.11 0.04 -31.11
CA LYS A 438 -5.92 1.01 -30.02
C LYS A 438 -5.04 0.49 -28.87
N ASN A 439 -5.02 -0.81 -28.63
CA ASN A 439 -4.18 -1.44 -27.63
C ASN A 439 -2.81 -1.88 -28.19
N LYS A 440 -2.48 -1.51 -29.43
CA LYS A 440 -1.19 -1.77 -30.06
C LYS A 440 -0.42 -0.50 -30.44
N GLU A 441 -1.07 0.66 -30.31
CA GLU A 441 -0.50 1.94 -30.76
C GLU A 441 0.32 2.66 -29.70
N GLY A 442 0.23 2.26 -28.40
CA GLY A 442 0.96 2.91 -27.32
C GLY A 442 2.37 2.36 -27.12
N ASP A 443 3.27 3.23 -26.67
CA ASP A 443 4.66 2.89 -26.40
C ASP A 443 5.04 3.06 -24.91
N ASN A 444 4.07 3.33 -24.05
CA ASN A 444 4.29 3.63 -22.64
C ASN A 444 4.08 2.41 -21.74
N LEU A 445 3.01 1.64 -21.97
CA LEU A 445 2.59 0.53 -21.14
C LEU A 445 2.58 -0.77 -21.96
N TRP A 446 3.52 -1.66 -21.67
CA TRP A 446 3.72 -2.88 -22.43
C TRP A 446 3.12 -4.10 -21.72
N CYS A 447 2.15 -4.74 -22.37
CA CYS A 447 1.56 -5.99 -21.88
C CYS A 447 2.43 -7.19 -22.32
N ASN A 448 3.53 -7.43 -21.62
CA ASN A 448 4.54 -8.44 -21.96
C ASN A 448 5.21 -9.00 -20.72
N ASP A 449 5.86 -10.16 -20.87
CA ASP A 449 6.79 -10.70 -19.87
C ASP A 449 8.11 -9.89 -19.88
N THR A 450 8.37 -9.19 -18.81
CA THR A 450 9.57 -8.36 -18.61
C THR A 450 10.87 -9.17 -18.78
N ILE A 451 10.90 -10.39 -18.30
CA ILE A 451 12.12 -11.21 -18.28
C ILE A 451 12.29 -11.96 -19.60
N GLY A 452 11.20 -12.52 -20.14
CA GLY A 452 11.24 -13.41 -21.29
C GLY A 452 11.09 -12.74 -22.66
N GLU A 453 10.30 -11.66 -22.73
CA GLU A 453 9.89 -11.09 -24.02
C GLU A 453 10.50 -9.71 -24.31
N ILE A 454 10.81 -8.93 -23.27
CA ILE A 454 11.35 -7.57 -23.45
C ILE A 454 12.86 -7.58 -23.63
N ASP A 455 13.33 -7.11 -24.79
CA ASP A 455 14.74 -6.79 -25.02
C ASP A 455 15.06 -5.42 -24.41
N ALA A 456 15.63 -5.42 -23.22
CA ALA A 456 15.98 -4.21 -22.50
C ALA A 456 16.97 -3.28 -23.27
N ASN A 457 17.71 -3.80 -24.26
CA ASN A 457 18.63 -2.97 -25.07
C ASN A 457 17.88 -2.11 -26.09
N LYS A 458 16.71 -2.57 -26.52
CA LYS A 458 15.83 -1.87 -27.45
C LYS A 458 14.72 -1.08 -26.77
N PHE A 459 14.57 -1.27 -25.46
CA PHE A 459 13.57 -0.58 -24.67
C PHE A 459 14.08 0.80 -24.22
N VAL A 460 13.16 1.67 -23.80
CA VAL A 460 13.48 2.99 -23.27
C VAL A 460 14.46 2.86 -22.11
N LYS A 461 15.52 3.69 -22.11
CA LYS A 461 16.43 3.80 -20.97
C LYS A 461 15.88 4.82 -19.99
N ALA A 462 15.64 4.35 -18.76
CA ALA A 462 15.02 5.15 -17.70
C ALA A 462 16.07 5.84 -16.82
N ASP A 463 15.72 7.03 -16.35
CA ASP A 463 16.47 7.75 -15.33
C ASP A 463 16.19 7.17 -13.94
N LEU A 464 14.99 6.62 -13.77
CA LEU A 464 14.53 5.99 -12.52
C LEU A 464 13.78 4.70 -12.83
N VAL A 465 14.31 3.57 -12.35
CA VAL A 465 13.59 2.28 -12.36
C VAL A 465 13.08 1.99 -10.95
N ILE A 466 11.78 1.90 -10.80
CA ILE A 466 11.12 1.68 -9.49
C ILE A 466 10.08 0.59 -9.61
N GLY A 467 9.75 -0.08 -8.50
CA GLY A 467 8.66 -1.05 -8.51
C GLY A 467 8.68 -2.02 -7.35
N ASN A 468 7.64 -2.86 -7.35
CA ASN A 468 7.47 -3.98 -6.44
C ASN A 468 7.35 -5.29 -7.24
N PRO A 469 8.45 -5.84 -7.77
CA PRO A 469 8.42 -7.05 -8.58
C PRO A 469 7.88 -8.26 -7.81
N PRO A 470 7.35 -9.28 -8.51
CA PRO A 470 6.80 -10.46 -7.87
C PRO A 470 7.84 -11.23 -7.04
N PHE A 471 7.44 -11.69 -5.84
CA PHE A 471 8.26 -12.49 -4.93
C PHE A 471 7.91 -13.98 -5.02
N GLY A 472 8.76 -14.79 -4.39
CA GLY A 472 8.47 -16.18 -4.13
C GLY A 472 9.30 -17.16 -4.92
N THR A 473 9.25 -18.41 -4.44
CA THR A 473 9.99 -19.55 -4.98
C THR A 473 9.08 -20.58 -5.65
N GLU A 474 7.77 -20.36 -5.57
CA GLU A 474 6.73 -21.22 -6.14
C GLU A 474 6.19 -20.61 -7.45
N GLY A 475 5.70 -21.46 -8.34
CA GLY A 475 5.11 -21.04 -9.61
C GLY A 475 6.03 -20.11 -10.42
N ILE A 476 7.33 -20.47 -10.54
CA ILE A 476 8.30 -19.71 -11.34
C ILE A 476 8.11 -20.09 -12.79
N ASP A 477 7.78 -19.12 -13.61
CA ASP A 477 7.61 -19.28 -15.05
C ASP A 477 8.93 -19.64 -15.74
N LEU A 478 8.83 -20.35 -16.86
CA LEU A 478 10.01 -20.90 -17.57
C LEU A 478 11.02 -19.82 -17.98
N PRO A 479 10.64 -18.62 -18.47
CA PRO A 479 11.61 -17.57 -18.80
C PRO A 479 12.42 -17.12 -17.58
N ILE A 480 11.75 -16.84 -16.46
CA ILE A 480 12.40 -16.44 -15.19
C ILE A 480 13.33 -17.56 -14.71
N LYS A 481 12.88 -18.81 -14.75
CA LYS A 481 13.68 -19.97 -14.35
C LYS A 481 14.96 -20.07 -15.15
N LYS A 482 14.89 -20.01 -16.50
CA LYS A 482 16.05 -20.03 -17.39
C LYS A 482 17.00 -18.88 -17.12
N TYR A 483 16.47 -17.67 -16.87
CA TYR A 483 17.27 -16.49 -16.56
C TYR A 483 18.08 -16.69 -15.27
N LEU A 484 17.43 -17.14 -14.19
CA LEU A 484 18.08 -17.40 -12.91
C LEU A 484 19.13 -18.52 -12.98
N GLU A 485 18.87 -19.57 -13.75
CA GLU A 485 19.82 -20.67 -14.00
C GLU A 485 21.06 -20.18 -14.77
N SER A 486 20.90 -19.36 -15.80
CA SER A 486 22.01 -18.79 -16.57
C SER A 486 22.95 -17.93 -15.73
N ARG A 487 22.43 -17.28 -14.69
CA ARG A 487 23.17 -16.46 -13.74
C ARG A 487 23.65 -17.23 -12.50
N ASN A 488 23.28 -18.49 -12.35
CA ASN A 488 23.51 -19.30 -11.16
C ASN A 488 22.93 -18.66 -9.89
N TYR A 489 21.77 -18.03 -9.99
CA TYR A 489 21.04 -17.46 -8.87
C TYR A 489 20.05 -18.46 -8.24
N ALA A 490 19.61 -18.14 -7.02
CA ALA A 490 18.55 -18.89 -6.38
C ALA A 490 17.23 -18.76 -7.15
N GLN A 491 16.42 -19.81 -7.08
CA GLN A 491 15.09 -19.83 -7.72
C GLN A 491 14.13 -18.94 -6.89
N GLU A 492 14.26 -17.64 -7.07
CA GLU A 492 13.43 -16.60 -6.46
C GLU A 492 13.15 -15.52 -7.51
N LYS A 493 11.86 -15.30 -7.83
CA LYS A 493 11.42 -14.45 -8.95
C LYS A 493 12.08 -13.07 -8.95
N VAL A 494 12.09 -12.40 -7.80
CA VAL A 494 12.59 -11.02 -7.66
C VAL A 494 14.06 -10.84 -8.07
N LEU A 495 14.89 -11.88 -7.98
CA LEU A 495 16.31 -11.78 -8.34
C LEU A 495 16.50 -11.49 -9.84
N ALA A 496 15.64 -12.05 -10.69
CA ALA A 496 15.66 -11.78 -12.12
C ALA A 496 15.33 -10.31 -12.42
N PHE A 497 14.35 -9.74 -11.72
CA PHE A 497 13.97 -8.34 -11.87
C PHE A 497 15.06 -7.38 -11.37
N LEU A 498 15.67 -7.66 -10.22
CA LEU A 498 16.77 -6.86 -9.69
C LEU A 498 17.98 -6.83 -10.66
N ASP A 499 18.31 -7.97 -11.27
CA ASP A 499 19.40 -8.02 -12.27
C ASP A 499 18.99 -7.32 -13.59
N LYS A 500 17.81 -7.62 -14.11
CA LYS A 500 17.30 -7.05 -15.37
C LYS A 500 17.11 -5.53 -15.30
N ALA A 501 16.76 -4.98 -14.13
CA ALA A 501 16.57 -3.55 -13.93
C ALA A 501 17.80 -2.70 -14.33
N VAL A 502 19.01 -3.23 -14.13
CA VAL A 502 20.25 -2.56 -14.54
C VAL A 502 20.32 -2.35 -16.07
N GLN A 503 19.70 -3.25 -16.82
CA GLN A 503 19.66 -3.15 -18.27
C GLN A 503 18.67 -2.10 -18.77
N PHE A 504 17.63 -1.80 -18.01
CA PHE A 504 16.65 -0.76 -18.32
C PHE A 504 17.11 0.64 -17.92
N ALA A 505 17.97 0.74 -16.91
CA ALA A 505 18.49 2.02 -16.46
C ALA A 505 19.48 2.62 -17.48
N ASN A 506 19.47 3.95 -17.63
CA ASN A 506 20.53 4.66 -18.33
C ASN A 506 21.85 4.62 -17.51
N ASP A 507 22.94 5.17 -18.02
CA ASP A 507 24.24 5.05 -17.35
C ASP A 507 24.28 5.73 -15.98
N ASN A 508 23.51 6.81 -15.77
CA ASN A 508 23.35 7.52 -14.50
C ASN A 508 22.04 7.14 -13.78
N GLY A 509 21.27 6.23 -14.36
CA GLY A 509 19.95 5.85 -13.88
C GLY A 509 19.99 5.25 -12.48
N GLN A 510 18.98 5.62 -11.69
CA GLN A 510 18.79 5.13 -10.34
C GLN A 510 17.76 3.99 -10.34
N ILE A 511 17.98 3.03 -9.47
CA ILE A 511 17.09 1.88 -9.33
C ILE A 511 16.67 1.77 -7.86
N ALA A 512 15.37 1.62 -7.61
CA ALA A 512 14.81 1.40 -6.28
C ALA A 512 13.72 0.34 -6.34
N LEU A 513 14.03 -0.87 -5.90
CA LEU A 513 13.12 -2.01 -5.98
C LEU A 513 12.87 -2.64 -4.61
N ILE A 514 11.62 -3.05 -4.41
CA ILE A 514 11.21 -3.82 -3.23
C ILE A 514 11.56 -5.29 -3.45
N PHE A 515 12.06 -5.96 -2.40
CA PHE A 515 12.44 -7.35 -2.47
C PHE A 515 12.31 -8.06 -1.11
N ASN A 516 12.39 -9.39 -1.12
CA ASN A 516 12.32 -10.18 0.10
C ASN A 516 13.64 -10.07 0.89
N THR A 517 13.58 -9.68 2.17
CA THR A 517 14.75 -9.57 3.09
C THR A 517 15.59 -10.85 3.16
N LYS A 518 15.00 -12.00 2.87
CA LYS A 518 15.69 -13.29 2.77
C LYS A 518 16.91 -13.23 1.83
N VAL A 519 16.86 -12.41 0.80
CA VAL A 519 17.97 -12.21 -0.15
C VAL A 519 19.24 -11.74 0.55
N LEU A 520 19.11 -10.87 1.59
CA LEU A 520 20.25 -10.38 2.39
C LEU A 520 20.76 -11.41 3.40
N THR A 521 19.87 -12.26 3.92
CA THR A 521 20.13 -13.05 5.11
C THR A 521 20.32 -14.56 4.87
N ASN A 522 20.00 -15.06 3.67
CA ASN A 522 20.08 -16.47 3.32
C ASN A 522 21.54 -16.87 3.04
N THR A 523 21.99 -17.98 3.65
CA THR A 523 23.37 -18.51 3.52
C THR A 523 23.58 -19.44 2.35
N ASN A 524 22.54 -19.79 1.58
CA ASN A 524 22.68 -20.65 0.40
C ASN A 524 23.60 -20.01 -0.66
N LYS A 525 24.48 -20.82 -1.28
CA LYS A 525 25.48 -20.38 -2.25
C LYS A 525 24.88 -19.56 -3.42
N LYS A 526 23.70 -19.93 -3.91
CA LYS A 526 23.04 -19.21 -5.01
C LYS A 526 22.57 -17.80 -4.61
N TYR A 527 22.14 -17.59 -3.35
CA TYR A 527 21.89 -16.25 -2.82
C TYR A 527 23.19 -15.47 -2.59
N GLN A 528 24.25 -16.14 -2.19
CA GLN A 528 25.58 -15.50 -2.08
C GLN A 528 26.09 -15.02 -3.43
N THR A 529 25.92 -15.81 -4.52
CA THR A 529 26.27 -15.40 -5.89
C THR A 529 25.53 -14.13 -6.28
N PHE A 530 24.23 -14.06 -6.03
CA PHE A 530 23.45 -12.86 -6.30
C PHE A 530 23.92 -11.65 -5.49
N ARG A 531 24.12 -11.79 -4.16
CA ARG A 531 24.65 -10.68 -3.33
C ARG A 531 26.01 -10.21 -3.79
N LYS A 532 26.89 -11.13 -4.18
CA LYS A 532 28.20 -10.79 -4.71
C LYS A 532 28.07 -9.92 -5.98
N TRP A 533 27.18 -10.27 -6.88
CA TRP A 533 26.86 -9.44 -8.03
C TRP A 533 26.31 -8.08 -7.60
N LEU A 534 25.27 -8.03 -6.77
CA LEU A 534 24.61 -6.79 -6.39
C LEU A 534 25.56 -5.79 -5.71
N PHE A 535 26.38 -6.24 -4.77
CA PHE A 535 27.23 -5.35 -3.96
C PHE A 535 28.61 -5.07 -4.56
N ASN A 536 29.10 -5.86 -5.51
CA ASN A 536 30.42 -5.65 -6.12
C ASN A 536 30.33 -5.09 -7.56
N GLU A 537 29.35 -5.56 -8.35
CA GLU A 537 29.23 -5.17 -9.76
C GLU A 537 28.32 -3.95 -9.95
N THR A 538 27.40 -3.68 -9.01
CA THR A 538 26.60 -2.46 -8.99
C THR A 538 27.01 -1.53 -7.84
N TYR A 539 26.51 -0.32 -7.85
CA TYR A 539 26.72 0.62 -6.75
C TYR A 539 25.47 0.73 -5.88
N VAL A 540 25.43 0.00 -4.77
CA VAL A 540 24.35 0.09 -3.78
C VAL A 540 24.57 1.32 -2.90
N GLU A 541 23.55 2.19 -2.80
CA GLU A 541 23.58 3.41 -1.99
C GLU A 541 22.96 3.19 -0.62
N LYS A 542 21.77 2.56 -0.62
CA LYS A 542 20.90 2.48 0.55
C LYS A 542 20.10 1.19 0.56
N VAL A 543 19.84 0.68 1.74
CA VAL A 543 18.96 -0.48 1.94
C VAL A 543 18.01 -0.21 3.10
N TYR A 544 16.71 -0.32 2.86
CA TYR A 544 15.70 -0.42 3.94
C TYR A 544 15.42 -1.88 4.25
N ASN A 545 15.48 -2.25 5.51
CA ASN A 545 15.05 -3.55 6.03
C ASN A 545 13.78 -3.36 6.87
N LEU A 546 12.63 -3.53 6.26
CA LEU A 546 11.32 -3.33 6.88
C LEU A 546 10.70 -4.63 7.41
N SER A 547 11.52 -5.67 7.56
CA SER A 547 11.06 -7.02 7.93
C SER A 547 10.38 -7.10 9.31
N ILE A 548 10.62 -6.14 10.19
CA ILE A 548 9.99 -6.07 11.51
C ILE A 548 8.47 -5.90 11.42
N PHE A 549 8.00 -5.15 10.41
CA PHE A 549 6.57 -4.82 10.25
C PHE A 549 5.70 -6.03 9.93
N ARG A 550 6.26 -7.18 9.52
CA ARG A 550 5.49 -8.42 9.39
C ARG A 550 4.85 -8.89 10.69
N LYS A 551 5.33 -8.41 11.84
CA LYS A 551 4.83 -8.78 13.17
C LYS A 551 3.73 -7.87 13.68
N ALA A 552 3.52 -6.74 13.04
CA ALA A 552 2.46 -5.84 13.41
C ALA A 552 1.09 -6.51 13.22
N LYS A 553 0.15 -6.20 14.10
CA LYS A 553 -1.20 -6.76 14.02
C LYS A 553 -1.93 -6.23 12.78
N LYS A 554 -2.67 -7.10 12.08
CA LYS A 554 -3.38 -6.76 10.85
C LYS A 554 -4.42 -5.66 11.03
N ASP A 555 -5.05 -5.63 12.20
CA ASP A 555 -6.25 -4.84 12.48
C ASP A 555 -6.02 -3.31 12.44
N PHE A 556 -4.78 -2.86 12.52
CA PHE A 556 -4.40 -1.43 12.53
C PHE A 556 -3.48 -1.04 11.40
N GLY A 557 -3.58 -1.72 10.24
CA GLY A 557 -2.66 -1.43 9.14
C GLY A 557 -1.18 -1.58 9.56
N GLY A 558 -0.92 -2.27 10.69
CA GLY A 558 0.41 -2.44 11.22
C GLY A 558 1.31 -3.26 10.30
N GLN A 559 0.76 -4.23 9.58
CA GLN A 559 1.48 -4.94 8.53
C GLN A 559 1.55 -4.07 7.28
N LEU A 560 2.70 -4.06 6.62
CA LEU A 560 2.84 -3.34 5.36
C LEU A 560 1.97 -3.93 4.26
N PHE A 561 1.85 -5.26 4.20
CA PHE A 561 1.00 -5.95 3.24
C PHE A 561 -0.18 -6.63 3.94
N ASN A 562 -1.39 -6.32 3.52
CA ASN A 562 -2.61 -6.89 4.11
C ASN A 562 -2.74 -8.41 3.89
N SER A 563 -2.19 -8.93 2.79
CA SER A 563 -2.36 -10.31 2.34
C SER A 563 -1.11 -11.18 2.49
N ALA A 564 0.05 -10.60 2.82
CA ALA A 564 1.31 -11.35 2.87
C ALA A 564 2.13 -11.05 4.12
N VAL A 565 2.50 -12.09 4.85
CA VAL A 565 3.43 -12.04 5.99
C VAL A 565 4.87 -12.25 5.48
N VAL A 566 5.30 -11.47 4.49
CA VAL A 566 6.63 -11.57 3.90
C VAL A 566 7.55 -10.48 4.46
N PRO A 567 8.76 -10.83 4.93
CA PRO A 567 9.73 -9.81 5.33
C PRO A 567 10.28 -9.10 4.09
N ILE A 568 10.10 -7.79 4.02
CA ILE A 568 10.54 -6.99 2.87
C ILE A 568 11.72 -6.08 3.18
N SER A 569 12.42 -5.75 2.11
CA SER A 569 13.48 -4.75 2.06
C SER A 569 13.37 -3.95 0.77
N ILE A 570 13.99 -2.77 0.74
CA ILE A 570 14.11 -1.96 -0.47
C ILE A 570 15.60 -1.74 -0.70
N VAL A 571 16.06 -1.87 -1.94
CA VAL A 571 17.44 -1.58 -2.30
C VAL A 571 17.51 -0.44 -3.32
N TYR A 572 18.40 0.51 -3.06
CA TYR A 572 18.73 1.63 -3.92
C TYR A 572 20.12 1.41 -4.50
N TYR A 573 20.19 1.31 -5.83
CA TYR A 573 21.46 1.03 -6.50
C TYR A 573 21.51 1.65 -7.90
N ARG A 574 22.70 1.69 -8.47
CA ARG A 574 22.96 2.16 -9.83
C ARG A 574 23.84 1.16 -10.58
N LYS A 575 23.75 1.19 -11.91
CA LYS A 575 24.64 0.44 -12.79
C LYS A 575 26.08 0.92 -12.64
N SER A 576 26.30 2.22 -12.75
CA SER A 576 27.62 2.84 -12.73
C SER A 576 27.99 3.35 -11.35
N LYS A 577 29.24 3.25 -10.97
CA LYS A 577 29.77 3.81 -9.74
C LYS A 577 29.94 5.33 -9.91
N PRO A 578 29.56 6.14 -8.92
CA PRO A 578 29.80 7.58 -8.96
C PRO A 578 31.32 7.87 -8.82
N GLU A 579 31.73 9.07 -9.22
CA GLU A 579 33.13 9.51 -9.07
C GLU A 579 33.60 9.43 -7.61
N ASN A 580 32.74 9.84 -6.69
CA ASN A 580 33.00 9.76 -5.26
C ASN A 580 32.27 8.56 -4.66
N ILE A 581 32.97 7.48 -4.44
CA ILE A 581 32.46 6.25 -3.84
C ILE A 581 32.38 6.43 -2.33
N SER A 582 31.15 6.33 -1.76
CA SER A 582 30.99 6.29 -0.30
C SER A 582 31.57 4.99 0.27
N GLU A 583 32.33 5.08 1.35
CA GLU A 583 32.87 3.93 2.07
C GLU A 583 31.78 3.14 2.81
N THR A 584 30.59 3.72 2.93
CA THR A 584 29.47 3.10 3.65
C THR A 584 28.25 2.94 2.76
N ILE A 585 27.37 2.06 3.18
CA ILE A 585 25.99 1.90 2.67
C ILE A 585 25.03 2.34 3.77
N GLU A 586 24.11 3.22 3.46
CA GLU A 586 23.05 3.59 4.39
C GLU A 586 22.11 2.40 4.58
N TYR A 587 21.90 2.00 5.81
CA TYR A 587 21.07 0.87 6.18
C TYR A 587 20.04 1.30 7.22
N CYS A 588 18.78 1.30 6.84
CA CYS A 588 17.68 1.62 7.71
C CYS A 588 16.96 0.33 8.15
N ALA A 589 16.94 0.08 9.44
CA ALA A 589 16.32 -1.11 10.04
C ALA A 589 15.53 -0.73 11.30
N PRO A 590 14.23 -0.43 11.18
CA PRO A 590 13.36 -0.13 12.31
C PRO A 590 13.37 -1.25 13.35
N LYS A 591 13.41 -0.88 14.63
CA LYS A 591 13.45 -1.83 15.76
C LYS A 591 12.08 -2.13 16.33
N THR A 592 11.12 -1.24 16.10
CA THR A 592 9.74 -1.40 16.54
C THR A 592 8.83 -1.83 15.38
N TYR A 593 7.84 -2.66 15.70
CA TYR A 593 6.79 -3.02 14.77
C TYR A 593 5.59 -2.06 14.81
N VAL A 594 5.62 -1.08 15.70
CA VAL A 594 4.68 0.05 15.68
C VAL A 594 5.13 0.97 14.56
N LYS A 595 4.49 0.87 13.40
CA LYS A 595 4.93 1.59 12.21
C LYS A 595 4.55 3.07 12.22
N SER A 596 3.46 3.44 12.89
CA SER A 596 3.00 4.82 13.04
C SER A 596 1.89 4.95 14.08
N ASN A 597 1.70 6.13 14.58
CA ASN A 597 0.53 6.61 15.35
C ASN A 597 -0.66 6.92 14.44
N VAL A 598 -0.44 7.07 13.14
CA VAL A 598 -1.51 7.14 12.13
C VAL A 598 -1.52 5.87 11.28
N ILE A 599 -2.68 5.45 10.81
CA ILE A 599 -2.86 4.12 10.20
C ILE A 599 -2.04 3.93 8.94
N ASP A 600 -1.98 4.94 8.07
CA ASP A 600 -1.27 4.88 6.79
C ASP A 600 0.15 5.43 6.84
N GLY A 601 0.66 5.78 8.02
CA GLY A 601 2.00 6.32 8.20
C GLY A 601 3.07 5.25 8.37
N LEU A 602 4.31 5.62 8.12
CA LEU A 602 5.51 4.85 8.39
C LEU A 602 6.50 5.74 9.15
N VAL A 603 6.81 5.37 10.39
CA VAL A 603 7.78 6.10 11.21
C VAL A 603 9.14 5.42 11.16
N ILE A 604 10.15 6.18 10.80
CA ILE A 604 11.56 5.79 10.82
C ILE A 604 12.29 6.76 11.75
N ASP A 605 12.84 6.22 12.80
CA ASP A 605 13.62 6.99 13.78
C ASP A 605 15.08 7.16 13.31
N SER A 606 15.73 8.24 13.71
CA SER A 606 17.14 8.46 13.40
C SER A 606 18.06 7.35 13.91
N THR A 607 17.68 6.67 15.01
CA THR A 607 18.41 5.52 15.57
C THR A 607 18.26 4.24 14.73
N ASP A 608 17.31 4.20 13.82
CA ASP A 608 17.11 3.09 12.88
C ASP A 608 18.06 3.16 11.68
N ILE A 609 18.62 4.36 11.43
CA ILE A 609 19.56 4.61 10.32
C ILE A 609 20.99 4.29 10.78
N LYS A 610 21.69 3.50 9.99
CA LYS A 610 23.06 3.04 10.22
C LYS A 610 23.87 3.17 8.95
N PHE A 611 25.16 3.38 9.10
CA PHE A 611 26.11 3.41 8.00
C PHE A 611 26.99 2.17 8.09
N LEU A 612 26.71 1.17 7.26
CA LEU A 612 27.44 -0.08 7.24
C LEU A 612 28.66 0.02 6.34
N PRO A 613 29.86 -0.48 6.77
CA PRO A 613 31.05 -0.46 5.90
C PRO A 613 30.80 -1.23 4.61
N ARG A 614 31.03 -0.58 3.47
CA ARG A 614 30.78 -1.14 2.15
C ARG A 614 31.55 -2.44 1.93
N HIS A 615 32.81 -2.48 2.34
CA HIS A 615 33.65 -3.68 2.19
C HIS A 615 33.12 -4.90 2.98
N GLU A 616 32.41 -4.68 4.11
CA GLU A 616 31.73 -5.75 4.85
C GLU A 616 30.46 -6.21 4.13
N CYS A 617 29.70 -5.28 3.56
CA CYS A 617 28.51 -5.59 2.76
C CYS A 617 28.82 -6.37 1.48
N GLN A 618 30.02 -6.20 0.93
CA GLN A 618 30.52 -6.89 -0.24
C GLN A 618 30.97 -8.33 0.01
N LYS A 619 31.13 -8.72 1.28
CA LYS A 619 31.45 -10.10 1.63
C LYS A 619 30.26 -11.03 1.33
N SER A 620 30.57 -12.27 1.05
CA SER A 620 29.55 -13.27 0.74
C SER A 620 28.71 -13.72 1.95
N ASP A 621 29.21 -13.48 3.16
CA ASP A 621 28.51 -13.86 4.38
C ASP A 621 27.31 -12.92 4.69
N THR A 622 26.55 -13.26 5.71
CA THR A 622 25.31 -12.53 6.07
C THR A 622 25.40 -11.83 7.42
N LYS A 623 26.60 -11.82 8.03
CA LYS A 623 26.76 -11.37 9.43
C LYS A 623 26.44 -9.89 9.56
N ILE A 624 26.98 -9.05 8.66
CA ILE A 624 26.73 -7.61 8.69
C ILE A 624 25.23 -7.27 8.61
N TRP A 625 24.49 -7.97 7.76
CA TRP A 625 23.05 -7.75 7.57
C TRP A 625 22.23 -8.21 8.78
N LYS A 626 22.61 -9.35 9.39
CA LYS A 626 21.92 -9.91 10.56
C LYS A 626 22.19 -9.10 11.83
N ILE A 627 23.43 -8.70 12.03
CA ILE A 627 23.82 -7.90 13.20
C ILE A 627 23.29 -6.48 13.04
N GLY A 628 23.48 -5.85 11.88
CA GLY A 628 23.00 -4.52 11.57
C GLY A 628 21.49 -4.36 11.70
N MET A 629 20.70 -5.41 11.58
CA MET A 629 19.25 -5.38 11.79
C MET A 629 18.86 -4.98 13.22
N TRP A 630 19.63 -5.43 14.21
CA TRP A 630 19.32 -5.25 15.63
C TRP A 630 20.31 -4.35 16.37
N GLY A 631 21.58 -4.50 16.04
CA GLY A 631 22.70 -3.82 16.63
C GLY A 631 23.27 -2.70 15.77
N ASN A 632 24.45 -2.25 16.14
CA ASN A 632 25.22 -1.23 15.42
C ASN A 632 26.60 -1.79 15.01
N LEU A 633 27.49 -0.92 14.48
CA LEU A 633 28.82 -1.31 14.04
C LEU A 633 29.70 -1.78 15.21
N GLN A 634 29.50 -1.27 16.43
CA GLN A 634 30.26 -1.72 17.62
C GLN A 634 29.88 -3.15 17.97
N ASP A 635 28.57 -3.49 17.91
CA ASP A 635 28.10 -4.86 18.12
C ASP A 635 28.68 -5.81 17.06
N PHE A 636 28.72 -5.36 15.80
CA PHE A 636 29.35 -6.12 14.74
C PHE A 636 30.84 -6.39 15.01
N ASN A 637 31.59 -5.36 15.37
CA ASN A 637 33.02 -5.48 15.70
C ASN A 637 33.26 -6.38 16.89
N LEU A 638 32.43 -6.27 17.94
CA LEU A 638 32.51 -7.15 19.11
C LEU A 638 32.32 -8.62 18.72
N ILE A 639 31.27 -8.92 17.93
CA ILE A 639 30.99 -10.29 17.48
C ILE A 639 32.13 -10.81 16.58
N MET A 640 32.66 -9.96 15.68
CA MET A 640 33.78 -10.36 14.83
C MET A 640 35.06 -10.62 15.64
N ASN A 641 35.34 -9.80 16.65
CA ASN A 641 36.49 -10.02 17.58
C ASN A 641 36.33 -11.31 18.36
N LEU A 642 35.13 -11.61 18.88
CA LEU A 642 34.83 -12.85 19.56
C LEU A 642 35.04 -14.08 18.65
N ASN A 643 34.59 -13.98 17.38
CA ASN A 643 34.74 -15.05 16.40
C ASN A 643 36.23 -15.29 16.00
N ASN A 644 37.02 -14.22 15.96
CA ASN A 644 38.41 -14.28 15.53
C ASN A 644 39.38 -14.57 16.70
N SER A 645 38.91 -14.56 17.93
CA SER A 645 39.74 -14.85 19.12
C SER A 645 40.14 -16.32 19.15
N LYS A 646 41.44 -16.56 19.21
CA LYS A 646 42.01 -17.93 19.31
C LYS A 646 41.62 -18.66 20.61
N SER A 647 41.17 -17.91 21.61
CA SER A 647 40.72 -18.49 22.89
C SER A 647 39.25 -18.93 22.86
N ASN A 648 38.50 -18.56 21.85
CA ASN A 648 37.11 -18.92 21.69
C ASN A 648 36.97 -20.05 20.66
N ILE A 649 36.10 -21.00 20.97
CA ILE A 649 35.69 -22.04 20.02
C ILE A 649 34.23 -21.83 19.69
N ASP A 650 33.85 -22.10 18.44
CA ASP A 650 32.45 -22.10 18.06
C ASP A 650 31.72 -23.33 18.64
N LEU A 651 30.40 -23.25 18.70
CA LEU A 651 29.60 -24.28 19.36
C LEU A 651 29.73 -25.66 18.66
N ASN A 652 29.90 -25.67 17.32
CA ASN A 652 30.11 -26.94 16.59
C ASN A 652 31.42 -27.59 16.94
N SER A 653 32.52 -26.80 16.95
CA SER A 653 33.84 -27.28 17.38
C SER A 653 33.81 -27.76 18.83
N TYR A 654 33.07 -27.07 19.71
CA TYR A 654 32.88 -27.51 21.09
C TYR A 654 32.14 -28.86 21.17
N PHE A 655 31.08 -29.01 20.35
CA PHE A 655 30.34 -30.29 20.27
C PHE A 655 31.21 -31.43 19.77
N GLU A 656 31.99 -31.17 18.70
CA GLU A 656 32.93 -32.16 18.18
C GLU A 656 33.97 -32.60 19.23
N GLN A 657 34.57 -31.62 19.93
CA GLN A 657 35.57 -31.91 20.99
C GLN A 657 34.98 -32.71 22.16
N ASN A 658 33.70 -32.55 22.43
CA ASN A 658 33.02 -33.26 23.53
C ASN A 658 32.19 -34.46 23.04
N ASN A 659 32.33 -34.87 21.78
CA ASN A 659 31.58 -35.93 21.17
C ASN A 659 30.05 -35.74 21.26
N TRP A 660 29.61 -34.48 21.19
CA TRP A 660 28.20 -34.13 21.20
C TRP A 660 27.65 -34.13 19.77
N ILE A 661 26.42 -34.62 19.62
CA ILE A 661 25.73 -34.63 18.33
C ILE A 661 24.83 -33.41 18.25
N SER A 662 24.96 -32.64 17.18
CA SER A 662 24.06 -31.52 16.89
C SER A 662 23.14 -31.83 15.72
N GLY A 663 21.92 -31.33 15.77
CA GLY A 663 20.97 -31.48 14.66
C GLY A 663 19.70 -30.68 14.88
N ALA A 664 18.92 -30.56 13.81
CA ALA A 664 17.60 -29.95 13.89
C ALA A 664 16.61 -30.94 14.54
N GLY A 665 15.69 -30.43 15.35
CA GLY A 665 14.58 -31.21 15.88
C GLY A 665 13.61 -31.69 14.79
N LEU A 666 12.55 -32.35 15.17
CA LEU A 666 11.51 -32.86 14.27
C LEU A 666 10.88 -31.73 13.47
N ASN A 667 10.75 -31.91 12.15
CA ASN A 667 10.11 -30.97 11.26
C ASN A 667 8.96 -31.66 10.51
N GLY A 668 7.82 -30.96 10.39
CA GLY A 668 6.55 -31.49 9.89
C GLY A 668 6.44 -31.79 8.39
N ASP A 669 7.51 -31.65 7.59
CA ASP A 669 7.39 -31.59 6.14
C ASP A 669 7.69 -32.89 5.37
N SER A 670 7.97 -34.02 6.03
CA SER A 670 8.23 -35.28 5.33
C SER A 670 7.92 -36.54 6.15
N GLN A 671 7.19 -37.46 5.58
CA GLN A 671 6.92 -38.82 6.11
C GLN A 671 8.20 -39.66 6.05
N HIS A 672 8.58 -40.29 7.17
CA HIS A 672 9.62 -41.34 7.20
C HIS A 672 9.08 -42.61 7.80
N LYS A 673 9.17 -43.72 7.04
CA LYS A 673 8.59 -45.03 7.38
C LYS A 673 9.27 -45.72 8.57
N ASP A 674 10.48 -45.30 8.94
CA ASP A 674 11.33 -45.97 9.95
C ASP A 674 11.39 -45.24 11.29
N PHE A 675 10.48 -44.31 11.54
CA PHE A 675 10.50 -43.55 12.79
C PHE A 675 9.65 -44.23 13.88
N VAL A 676 10.27 -44.52 14.99
CA VAL A 676 9.56 -44.97 16.20
C VAL A 676 8.99 -43.75 16.90
N PRO A 677 7.67 -43.66 17.13
CA PRO A 677 7.08 -42.53 17.83
C PRO A 677 7.68 -42.39 19.23
N THR A 678 8.43 -41.28 19.45
CA THR A 678 8.97 -40.90 20.75
C THR A 678 8.21 -39.71 21.29
N PRO A 679 8.00 -39.59 22.62
CA PRO A 679 7.36 -38.41 23.19
C PRO A 679 8.14 -37.15 22.87
N ILE A 680 7.43 -36.12 22.42
CA ILE A 680 8.01 -34.84 22.03
C ILE A 680 7.59 -33.70 22.98
N ILE A 681 8.48 -32.72 23.18
CA ILE A 681 8.14 -31.49 23.86
C ILE A 681 7.71 -30.45 22.83
N ALA A 682 6.46 -29.99 22.94
CA ALA A 682 6.00 -28.92 22.07
C ALA A 682 6.86 -27.67 22.25
N THR A 683 7.28 -27.06 21.13
CA THR A 683 8.15 -25.85 21.16
C THR A 683 7.59 -24.72 22.00
N ARG A 684 6.28 -24.63 22.14
CA ARG A 684 5.59 -23.62 22.99
C ARG A 684 5.68 -23.90 24.48
N ALA A 685 5.99 -25.14 24.87
CA ALA A 685 6.09 -25.55 26.26
C ALA A 685 7.51 -25.32 26.86
N ILE A 686 8.51 -25.01 26.00
CA ILE A 686 9.88 -24.76 26.44
C ILE A 686 10.01 -23.34 26.95
N ASN A 687 10.29 -23.16 28.24
CA ASN A 687 10.56 -21.86 28.86
C ASN A 687 12.06 -21.61 28.96
N ARG A 688 12.45 -20.35 29.27
CA ARG A 688 13.88 -19.92 29.30
C ARG A 688 14.77 -20.76 30.17
N TYR A 689 14.26 -21.24 31.28
CA TYR A 689 15.05 -22.00 32.29
C TYR A 689 14.36 -23.29 32.77
N TYR A 690 13.22 -23.63 32.15
CA TYR A 690 12.43 -24.76 32.57
C TYR A 690 11.77 -25.44 31.37
N THR A 691 11.86 -26.74 31.33
CA THR A 691 11.18 -27.60 30.38
C THR A 691 10.18 -28.47 31.14
N PRO A 692 8.89 -28.37 30.92
CA PRO A 692 7.90 -29.16 31.62
C PRO A 692 8.00 -30.63 31.22
N ASP A 693 7.66 -31.52 32.17
CA ASP A 693 7.63 -32.97 31.95
C ASP A 693 6.46 -33.49 31.13
N ASN A 694 5.62 -32.57 30.60
CA ASN A 694 4.50 -32.92 29.75
C ASN A 694 4.97 -33.19 28.32
N PHE A 695 4.95 -34.43 27.93
CA PHE A 695 5.28 -34.89 26.59
C PHE A 695 4.01 -35.16 25.78
N ALA A 696 3.99 -34.73 24.53
CA ALA A 696 2.96 -35.06 23.57
C ALA A 696 3.46 -36.18 22.65
N MET A 697 2.62 -37.13 22.33
CA MET A 697 2.93 -38.11 21.28
C MET A 697 2.76 -37.44 19.92
N PRO A 698 3.75 -37.55 19.01
CA PRO A 698 3.61 -36.98 17.67
C PRO A 698 2.54 -37.73 16.88
N ASN A 699 1.79 -37.02 16.05
CA ASN A 699 0.97 -37.63 15.02
C ASN A 699 1.87 -38.40 14.05
N SER A 700 1.43 -39.58 13.61
CA SER A 700 2.17 -40.56 12.81
C SER A 700 2.70 -40.05 11.46
N ASP A 701 2.37 -38.83 11.04
CA ASP A 701 2.57 -38.35 9.67
C ASP A 701 3.71 -37.32 9.51
N TYR A 702 4.50 -37.03 10.53
CA TYR A 702 5.40 -35.86 10.53
C TYR A 702 6.83 -36.19 10.90
N TYR A 703 7.70 -36.62 9.95
CA TYR A 703 9.09 -36.84 10.34
C TYR A 703 10.10 -36.50 9.23
N ARG A 704 11.10 -35.67 9.58
CA ARG A 704 12.32 -35.50 8.82
C ARG A 704 13.31 -36.62 9.16
N LYS A 705 14.11 -37.08 8.19
CA LYS A 705 15.20 -38.03 8.43
C LYS A 705 16.21 -37.40 9.38
N ILE A 706 16.30 -37.93 10.61
CA ILE A 706 17.15 -37.41 11.67
C ILE A 706 17.97 -38.59 12.23
N ASN A 707 19.18 -38.29 12.67
CA ASN A 707 19.98 -39.25 13.41
C ASN A 707 19.30 -39.57 14.75
N ASN A 708 18.93 -40.82 14.96
CA ASN A 708 18.22 -41.30 16.15
C ASN A 708 18.98 -41.01 17.45
N SER A 709 20.33 -40.88 17.41
CA SER A 709 21.16 -40.52 18.56
C SER A 709 20.90 -39.12 19.10
N LEU A 710 20.25 -38.23 18.34
CA LEU A 710 19.82 -36.92 18.84
C LEU A 710 18.72 -36.98 19.90
N PHE A 711 18.04 -38.10 20.03
CA PHE A 711 16.93 -38.31 20.97
C PHE A 711 17.32 -39.16 22.20
N VAL A 712 18.61 -39.46 22.36
CA VAL A 712 19.13 -40.18 23.54
C VAL A 712 19.64 -39.17 24.56
N PRO A 713 19.12 -39.15 25.80
CA PRO A 713 19.61 -38.28 26.87
C PRO A 713 21.06 -38.60 27.24
N PRO A 714 21.79 -37.64 27.83
CA PRO A 714 21.41 -36.26 28.12
C PRO A 714 21.54 -35.36 26.89
N PHE A 715 20.58 -34.45 26.70
CA PHE A 715 20.61 -33.51 25.60
C PHE A 715 20.40 -32.06 26.04
N VAL A 716 20.97 -31.13 25.26
CA VAL A 716 20.76 -29.70 25.39
C VAL A 716 19.93 -29.27 24.18
N ILE A 717 18.77 -28.65 24.43
CA ILE A 717 17.86 -28.21 23.38
C ILE A 717 17.95 -26.69 23.24
N PRO A 718 18.66 -26.10 22.26
CA PRO A 718 18.55 -24.70 21.94
C PRO A 718 17.26 -24.42 21.22
N GLN A 719 16.38 -23.62 21.79
CA GLN A 719 15.23 -23.08 21.11
C GLN A 719 15.61 -21.77 20.42
N ILE A 720 15.72 -21.80 19.13
CA ILE A 720 15.82 -20.59 18.31
C ILE A 720 14.39 -20.08 18.09
N ARG A 721 13.90 -19.22 18.97
CA ARG A 721 12.84 -18.28 18.60
C ARG A 721 13.49 -17.16 17.82
N ASN A 722 12.73 -16.54 16.90
CA ASN A 722 13.20 -15.52 15.95
C ASN A 722 13.96 -14.32 16.55
N TYR A 723 14.32 -14.28 17.84
CA TYR A 723 14.86 -13.11 18.52
C TYR A 723 15.93 -13.33 19.56
N ALA A 724 16.40 -14.49 19.85
CA ALA A 724 17.61 -14.77 20.60
C ALA A 724 17.70 -16.27 20.86
N PRO A 725 18.88 -16.86 20.88
CA PRO A 725 19.03 -18.22 21.37
C PRO A 725 18.63 -18.24 22.84
N ASN A 726 17.50 -18.85 23.15
CA ASN A 726 17.24 -19.20 24.53
C ASN A 726 18.15 -20.37 24.87
N MET A 727 19.16 -20.12 25.67
CA MET A 727 20.04 -21.16 26.16
C MET A 727 19.38 -22.02 27.24
N ILE A 728 19.73 -23.23 27.36
CA ILE A 728 18.97 -24.36 27.76
C ILE A 728 19.54 -25.12 28.92
N GLN A 729 18.67 -25.78 29.57
CA GLN A 729 18.99 -26.59 30.71
C GLN A 729 19.45 -27.98 30.31
N LYS A 730 20.61 -28.39 30.83
CA LYS A 730 21.06 -29.77 30.87
C LYS A 730 20.16 -30.54 31.86
N ARG A 731 19.48 -31.57 31.42
CA ARG A 731 18.76 -32.43 32.34
C ARG A 731 19.81 -33.23 33.12
N LYS A 732 19.86 -33.10 34.45
CA LYS A 732 20.56 -34.04 35.27
C LYS A 732 19.80 -35.36 35.31
N GLU A 733 20.47 -36.45 35.11
CA GLU A 733 19.94 -37.78 35.37
C GLU A 733 19.50 -37.86 36.83
N SER A 734 18.28 -38.29 37.06
CA SER A 734 17.80 -38.77 38.35
C SER A 734 17.91 -40.26 38.39
#